data_cadb845fbcb064a78569ad9261a2f5ba
#
_entry.id   cadb845fbcb064a78569ad9261a2f5ba
#
_cell.length_a   1.000
_cell.length_b   1.000
_cell.length_c   1.000
_cell.angle_alpha   90.00
_cell.angle_beta   90.00
_cell.angle_gamma   90.00
#
_symmetry.space_group_name_H-M   'P 1'
#
loop_
_entity.id
_entity.type
_entity.pdbx_description
1 polymer ?
#
loop_
_entity_poly.entity_id
_entity_poly.type
_entity_poly.pdbx_seq_one_letter_code
_entity_poly.pdbx_strand_id
1 'polypeptide(L)'
;MAANFKEQSKKHFDLNGQSYTYYDLKAVEEQGITKVSNLPYSIRVLLESLLRQEDDFVITDDHIKALSQFGKDGNEGEVPFKPSRVILQDFTGVPAVVDLASLRKAMDDVGGDITKINPEVPVDLVIDHSVQVDSYANPEALERNMKLEFERNYERYQFLNWATKAFDNYNAVPPATGIVHQVNLEYLASVVHVRDVDGEKTAFPDTLVGTDSHTTMINGIGVLGWGVGGIEAEAGMLGQPSYFPIPEVIGVRLVNSLPQGATATDLALRVTQELRKKGVVGKFVEFFGPGVQHLPLADRATIANMAPEYGATCGFFPVDDESLKYMKLTGRSDEHIALVKEYLKQNHMFFDVEKEDPNYTDVIELDLSTVEASLSGPKRPQDLIFLSDMKSSFENSVTAPAGNQGHGLDKSEFDKKAEINFKDGSKATMKTGDIAIAAITSCTNTSNPYVMLGAGLVAKKAVEKGLKVPEYVKTSLAPGSKVVTGYLRDAGLQPYLDDLGFNLVGYGCTTCIGNSGPLLPEIEKAIADEDPLVTSVLSGNRNFEGRIHPLVKANYLASPQLVVAYALAGTVDIDLQNEPIGKGNDGEDVYLKDIWPSIKEVSDTVDSVVTPELFIEEYNNVYNNNELWNEIDVTDQPLYDFDPNSTYIQNPSFFQGLSKEPGTIVPLNGLRVMGKFGDSVTTDHISPAGAIGKDTPAGKYLQDHQVPIREFNSYGSRRGNHEVMVRGTFANIRIKNQLAPGTEGGFTTYWPTNEVMPIFDAAMKYKEDGTGLVVFAGNDYGMSSSRDWAAKGTNLLGVKTVIAQSYERIHRSNLVMMGVLPLEFKKGESADSLGLDGTEEISVNIDENVQPHDYVKVTAKKQDGDLVEFDAMVRFDSLVEMDYYRHGGILQMVLRNKLAQ
;
A
#
# COMPACT_ATOMS: atom_id res chain seq x y z
N MET A 1 -43.85 2.21 13.53
CA MET A 1 -43.11 1.05 13.05
C MET A 1 -41.79 1.61 12.52
N ALA A 2 -40.65 1.14 13.00
CA ALA A 2 -39.36 1.52 12.44
C ALA A 2 -39.35 1.11 10.96
N ALA A 3 -38.82 1.94 10.10
CA ALA A 3 -38.66 1.62 8.69
C ALA A 3 -37.60 0.51 8.60
N ASN A 4 -37.97 -0.68 8.18
CA ASN A 4 -36.98 -1.72 7.84
C ASN A 4 -36.54 -1.44 6.42
N PHE A 5 -35.43 -0.70 6.27
CA PHE A 5 -34.90 -0.31 4.97
C PHE A 5 -34.51 -1.52 4.12
N LYS A 6 -33.96 -2.56 4.74
CA LYS A 6 -33.57 -3.80 4.03
C LYS A 6 -34.73 -4.43 3.31
N GLU A 7 -35.84 -4.66 4.00
CA GLU A 7 -37.04 -5.27 3.41
C GLU A 7 -37.68 -4.37 2.34
N GLN A 8 -37.68 -3.05 2.56
CA GLN A 8 -38.25 -2.10 1.57
C GLN A 8 -37.39 -1.95 0.33
N SER A 9 -36.05 -2.07 0.47
CA SER A 9 -35.11 -1.98 -0.65
C SER A 9 -35.00 -3.25 -1.47
N LYS A 10 -35.40 -4.41 -0.92
CA LYS A 10 -35.31 -5.71 -1.60
C LYS A 10 -36.21 -5.75 -2.84
N LYS A 11 -35.63 -5.88 -4.02
CA LYS A 11 -36.32 -5.90 -5.33
C LYS A 11 -35.75 -7.04 -6.20
N HIS A 12 -36.37 -7.28 -7.32
CA HIS A 12 -35.93 -8.29 -8.28
C HIS A 12 -35.87 -7.70 -9.70
N PHE A 13 -34.96 -8.21 -10.51
CA PHE A 13 -34.97 -8.01 -11.95
C PHE A 13 -34.66 -9.30 -12.67
N ASP A 14 -35.18 -9.42 -13.91
CA ASP A 14 -34.97 -10.61 -14.73
C ASP A 14 -34.00 -10.30 -15.87
N LEU A 15 -33.02 -11.16 -16.07
CA LEU A 15 -32.07 -11.07 -17.17
C LEU A 15 -31.83 -12.49 -17.76
N ASN A 16 -32.03 -12.63 -19.06
CA ASN A 16 -31.82 -13.90 -19.79
C ASN A 16 -32.54 -15.12 -19.19
N GLY A 17 -33.75 -14.91 -18.61
CA GLY A 17 -34.54 -15.96 -17.99
C GLY A 17 -34.11 -16.33 -16.55
N GLN A 18 -33.13 -15.63 -15.95
CA GLN A 18 -32.74 -15.76 -14.57
C GLN A 18 -33.20 -14.54 -13.78
N SER A 19 -33.86 -14.76 -12.63
CA SER A 19 -34.21 -13.71 -11.69
C SER A 19 -33.07 -13.46 -10.71
N TYR A 20 -32.84 -12.18 -10.43
CA TYR A 20 -31.83 -11.71 -9.49
C TYR A 20 -32.45 -10.79 -8.44
N THR A 21 -32.09 -11.01 -7.19
CA THR A 21 -32.42 -10.12 -6.08
C THR A 21 -31.39 -9.00 -5.99
N TYR A 22 -31.82 -7.77 -5.67
CA TYR A 22 -30.95 -6.64 -5.36
C TYR A 22 -31.58 -5.71 -4.34
N TYR A 23 -30.80 -4.78 -3.80
CA TYR A 23 -31.24 -3.81 -2.81
C TYR A 23 -31.25 -2.41 -3.43
N ASP A 24 -32.44 -1.93 -3.73
CA ASP A 24 -32.68 -0.70 -4.51
C ASP A 24 -32.42 0.55 -3.67
N LEU A 25 -31.50 1.39 -4.12
CA LEU A 25 -31.18 2.68 -3.49
C LEU A 25 -32.37 3.62 -3.40
N LYS A 26 -33.40 3.47 -4.27
CA LYS A 26 -34.60 4.30 -4.22
C LYS A 26 -35.40 4.17 -2.92
N ALA A 27 -35.15 3.16 -2.12
CA ALA A 27 -35.79 3.02 -0.83
C ALA A 27 -35.60 4.27 0.07
N VAL A 28 -34.43 4.93 0.01
CA VAL A 28 -34.20 6.18 0.76
C VAL A 28 -34.91 7.39 0.16
N GLU A 29 -35.09 7.39 -1.16
CA GLU A 29 -35.86 8.43 -1.87
C GLU A 29 -37.37 8.31 -1.60
N GLU A 30 -37.90 7.07 -1.60
CA GLU A 30 -39.29 6.76 -1.25
C GLU A 30 -39.64 7.15 0.18
N GLN A 31 -38.67 7.13 1.09
CA GLN A 31 -38.80 7.63 2.46
C GLN A 31 -38.64 9.16 2.59
N GLY A 32 -38.35 9.86 1.50
CA GLY A 32 -38.21 11.32 1.46
C GLY A 32 -36.92 11.85 2.09
N ILE A 33 -35.87 11.01 2.23
CA ILE A 33 -34.61 11.40 2.88
C ILE A 33 -33.74 12.19 1.91
N THR A 34 -33.50 11.64 0.71
CA THR A 34 -32.67 12.27 -0.34
C THR A 34 -33.03 11.72 -1.70
N LYS A 35 -32.67 12.44 -2.77
CA LYS A 35 -32.66 11.88 -4.13
C LYS A 35 -31.37 11.12 -4.36
N VAL A 36 -31.44 9.90 -4.87
CA VAL A 36 -30.26 9.07 -5.17
C VAL A 36 -29.30 9.77 -6.14
N SER A 37 -29.84 10.54 -7.11
CA SER A 37 -29.03 11.31 -8.06
C SER A 37 -28.13 12.38 -7.41
N ASN A 38 -28.47 12.84 -6.23
CA ASN A 38 -27.66 13.83 -5.49
C ASN A 38 -26.43 13.23 -4.82
N LEU A 39 -26.42 11.91 -4.61
CA LEU A 39 -25.32 11.22 -3.92
C LEU A 39 -24.18 10.93 -4.88
N PRO A 40 -22.91 11.17 -4.50
CA PRO A 40 -21.74 10.65 -5.22
C PRO A 40 -21.85 9.14 -5.46
N TYR A 41 -21.31 8.63 -6.54
CA TYR A 41 -21.38 7.21 -6.88
C TYR A 41 -20.71 6.31 -5.82
N SER A 42 -19.58 6.75 -5.27
CA SER A 42 -18.91 6.07 -4.15
C SER A 42 -19.81 5.97 -2.90
N ILE A 43 -20.59 6.99 -2.61
CA ILE A 43 -21.58 6.98 -1.52
C ILE A 43 -22.76 6.03 -1.84
N ARG A 44 -23.19 5.94 -3.10
CA ARG A 44 -24.23 4.98 -3.52
C ARG A 44 -23.79 3.54 -3.27
N VAL A 45 -22.52 3.22 -3.58
CA VAL A 45 -21.94 1.90 -3.31
C VAL A 45 -21.93 1.58 -1.80
N LEU A 46 -21.51 2.52 -0.95
CA LEU A 46 -21.57 2.36 0.49
C LEU A 46 -23.01 2.19 1.00
N LEU A 47 -23.94 2.98 0.48
CA LEU A 47 -25.34 2.93 0.87
C LEU A 47 -25.99 1.59 0.52
N GLU A 48 -25.68 1.02 -0.67
CA GLU A 48 -26.12 -0.33 -1.04
C GLU A 48 -25.63 -1.37 -0.06
N SER A 49 -24.34 -1.28 0.30
CA SER A 49 -23.74 -2.20 1.27
C SER A 49 -24.46 -2.16 2.62
N LEU A 50 -24.85 -0.97 3.12
CA LEU A 50 -25.62 -0.85 4.35
C LEU A 50 -27.03 -1.41 4.19
N LEU A 51 -27.76 -1.08 3.13
CA LEU A 51 -29.12 -1.59 2.88
C LEU A 51 -29.16 -3.11 2.84
N ARG A 52 -28.22 -3.73 2.15
CA ARG A 52 -28.13 -5.18 1.99
C ARG A 52 -27.76 -5.90 3.29
N GLN A 53 -26.88 -5.31 4.09
CA GLN A 53 -26.27 -5.96 5.26
C GLN A 53 -26.86 -5.50 6.60
N GLU A 54 -27.90 -4.67 6.57
CA GLU A 54 -28.62 -4.23 7.76
C GLU A 54 -29.11 -5.43 8.59
N ASP A 55 -28.84 -5.41 9.90
CA ASP A 55 -29.11 -6.51 10.84
C ASP A 55 -29.68 -6.02 12.19
N ASP A 56 -30.09 -4.74 12.27
CA ASP A 56 -30.59 -4.06 13.48
C ASP A 56 -29.58 -4.03 14.67
N PHE A 57 -28.36 -4.48 14.48
CA PHE A 57 -27.35 -4.58 15.55
C PHE A 57 -26.03 -3.90 15.18
N VAL A 58 -25.33 -4.42 14.18
CA VAL A 58 -24.07 -3.87 13.69
C VAL A 58 -24.34 -2.78 12.66
N ILE A 59 -25.23 -3.03 11.73
CA ILE A 59 -25.68 -2.09 10.72
C ILE A 59 -27.16 -1.81 10.96
N THR A 60 -27.48 -0.56 11.27
CA THR A 60 -28.81 -0.13 11.68
C THR A 60 -29.42 0.87 10.71
N ASP A 61 -30.75 1.04 10.80
CA ASP A 61 -31.48 2.09 10.08
C ASP A 61 -30.88 3.50 10.27
N ASP A 62 -30.29 3.78 11.42
CA ASP A 62 -29.69 5.09 11.70
C ASP A 62 -28.41 5.33 10.90
N HIS A 63 -27.60 4.29 10.68
CA HIS A 63 -26.44 4.37 9.77
C HIS A 63 -26.88 4.65 8.32
N ILE A 64 -27.96 3.98 7.87
CA ILE A 64 -28.53 4.18 6.52
C ILE A 64 -29.03 5.61 6.36
N LYS A 65 -29.80 6.13 7.34
CA LYS A 65 -30.31 7.51 7.35
C LYS A 65 -29.17 8.53 7.33
N ALA A 66 -28.16 8.33 8.21
CA ALA A 66 -27.01 9.23 8.29
C ALA A 66 -26.26 9.30 6.95
N LEU A 67 -25.91 8.16 6.37
CA LEU A 67 -25.22 8.14 5.07
C LEU A 67 -26.06 8.72 3.94
N SER A 68 -27.37 8.48 3.94
CA SER A 68 -28.33 9.05 2.97
C SER A 68 -28.43 10.56 3.06
N GLN A 69 -28.06 11.15 4.19
CA GLN A 69 -28.03 12.60 4.41
C GLN A 69 -26.66 13.22 4.09
N PHE A 70 -25.85 12.54 3.27
CA PHE A 70 -24.55 13.05 2.81
C PHE A 70 -24.64 14.52 2.35
N GLY A 71 -23.68 15.34 2.79
CA GLY A 71 -23.61 16.76 2.44
C GLY A 71 -24.56 17.69 3.19
N LYS A 72 -25.36 17.19 4.14
CA LYS A 72 -26.16 18.05 5.04
C LYS A 72 -25.33 18.54 6.22
N ASP A 73 -25.46 19.82 6.55
CA ASP A 73 -24.77 20.42 7.70
C ASP A 73 -25.12 19.70 9.01
N GLY A 74 -24.08 19.42 9.84
CA GLY A 74 -24.23 18.78 11.14
C GLY A 74 -24.48 17.26 11.09
N ASN A 75 -24.28 16.62 9.95
CA ASN A 75 -24.37 15.17 9.82
C ASN A 75 -23.05 14.50 10.22
N GLU A 76 -22.95 14.06 11.47
CA GLU A 76 -21.78 13.40 12.07
C GLU A 76 -22.03 11.88 12.24
N GLY A 77 -22.39 11.19 11.18
CA GLY A 77 -22.63 9.74 11.21
C GLY A 77 -21.39 8.90 10.94
N GLU A 78 -21.47 7.62 11.30
CA GLU A 78 -20.48 6.59 10.97
C GLU A 78 -20.98 5.63 9.89
N VAL A 79 -20.05 5.01 9.20
CA VAL A 79 -20.31 3.96 8.21
C VAL A 79 -19.68 2.65 8.70
N PRO A 80 -20.49 1.65 9.09
CA PRO A 80 -20.02 0.29 9.34
C PRO A 80 -19.86 -0.45 8.02
N PHE A 81 -18.65 -0.50 7.49
CA PHE A 81 -18.38 -1.08 6.18
C PHE A 81 -17.87 -2.52 6.28
N LYS A 82 -18.56 -3.45 5.62
CA LYS A 82 -18.12 -4.83 5.42
C LYS A 82 -17.79 -5.05 3.93
N PRO A 83 -16.52 -5.28 3.56
CA PRO A 83 -16.15 -5.50 2.17
C PRO A 83 -16.73 -6.81 1.64
N SER A 84 -16.96 -6.89 0.33
CA SER A 84 -17.42 -8.12 -0.31
C SER A 84 -16.33 -9.17 -0.47
N ARG A 85 -15.06 -8.75 -0.45
CA ARG A 85 -13.88 -9.61 -0.48
C ARG A 85 -12.66 -8.87 0.08
N VAL A 86 -11.58 -9.61 0.35
CA VAL A 86 -10.31 -9.07 0.84
C VAL A 86 -9.18 -9.51 -0.07
N ILE A 87 -8.24 -8.62 -0.36
CA ILE A 87 -7.05 -8.95 -1.13
C ILE A 87 -5.79 -8.69 -0.30
N LEU A 88 -4.85 -9.62 -0.37
CA LEU A 88 -3.61 -9.57 0.38
C LEU A 88 -2.41 -9.60 -0.57
N GLN A 89 -1.32 -8.94 -0.21
CA GLN A 89 0.00 -9.20 -0.79
C GLN A 89 0.86 -9.93 0.25
N ASP A 90 1.95 -10.57 -0.15
CA ASP A 90 2.63 -11.53 0.72
C ASP A 90 3.37 -10.92 1.92
N PHE A 91 3.92 -9.70 1.84
CA PHE A 91 4.63 -9.10 2.99
C PHE A 91 3.71 -8.69 4.14
N THR A 92 2.50 -8.28 3.84
CA THR A 92 1.51 -7.86 4.84
C THR A 92 0.41 -8.92 5.03
N GLY A 93 0.23 -9.81 4.06
CA GLY A 93 -0.73 -10.91 4.12
C GLY A 93 -0.23 -12.13 4.89
N VAL A 94 1.08 -12.46 4.80
CA VAL A 94 1.63 -13.58 5.59
C VAL A 94 1.33 -13.42 7.09
N PRO A 95 1.59 -12.28 7.75
CA PRO A 95 1.23 -12.13 9.16
C PRO A 95 -0.28 -12.25 9.42
N ALA A 96 -1.13 -11.79 8.50
CA ALA A 96 -2.58 -11.96 8.63
C ALA A 96 -2.99 -13.44 8.59
N VAL A 97 -2.42 -14.22 7.70
CA VAL A 97 -2.68 -15.68 7.63
C VAL A 97 -2.07 -16.41 8.82
N VAL A 98 -0.90 -15.97 9.33
CA VAL A 98 -0.32 -16.50 10.58
C VAL A 98 -1.25 -16.26 11.77
N ASP A 99 -1.85 -15.08 11.85
CA ASP A 99 -2.80 -14.77 12.90
C ASP A 99 -4.08 -15.63 12.80
N LEU A 100 -4.58 -15.89 11.58
CA LEU A 100 -5.69 -16.85 11.37
C LEU A 100 -5.31 -18.27 11.82
N ALA A 101 -4.12 -18.75 11.49
CA ALA A 101 -3.63 -20.06 11.91
C ALA A 101 -3.48 -20.14 13.44
N SER A 102 -2.95 -19.07 14.05
CA SER A 102 -2.82 -18.93 15.50
C SER A 102 -4.18 -18.85 16.20
N LEU A 103 -5.13 -18.12 15.63
CA LEU A 103 -6.51 -18.02 16.13
C LEU A 103 -7.19 -19.39 16.11
N ARG A 104 -6.98 -20.19 15.04
CA ARG A 104 -7.48 -21.57 14.96
C ARG A 104 -6.84 -22.46 16.02
N LYS A 105 -5.53 -22.32 16.24
CA LYS A 105 -4.84 -23.02 17.33
C LYS A 105 -5.36 -22.62 18.71
N ALA A 106 -5.59 -21.33 18.95
CA ALA A 106 -6.17 -20.85 20.21
C ALA A 106 -7.60 -21.37 20.42
N MET A 107 -8.40 -21.50 19.35
CA MET A 107 -9.72 -22.13 19.38
C MET A 107 -9.62 -23.60 19.81
N ASP A 108 -8.67 -24.36 19.28
CA ASP A 108 -8.39 -25.75 19.67
C ASP A 108 -7.98 -25.86 21.16
N ASP A 109 -7.07 -24.98 21.60
CA ASP A 109 -6.54 -24.97 22.98
C ASP A 109 -7.66 -24.75 24.04
N VAL A 110 -8.71 -24.02 23.70
CA VAL A 110 -9.88 -23.81 24.58
C VAL A 110 -11.01 -24.84 24.36
N GLY A 111 -10.79 -25.80 23.47
CA GLY A 111 -11.74 -26.89 23.17
C GLY A 111 -12.93 -26.45 22.30
N GLY A 112 -12.76 -25.40 21.51
CA GLY A 112 -13.76 -24.90 20.56
C GLY A 112 -13.69 -25.61 19.21
N ASP A 113 -14.66 -25.31 18.36
CA ASP A 113 -14.72 -25.82 16.99
C ASP A 113 -13.83 -24.99 16.04
N ILE A 114 -12.72 -25.56 15.63
CA ILE A 114 -11.74 -24.89 14.76
C ILE A 114 -12.29 -24.54 13.37
N THR A 115 -13.34 -25.21 12.90
CA THR A 115 -13.97 -24.93 11.59
C THR A 115 -14.68 -23.59 11.54
N LYS A 116 -14.98 -23.00 12.71
CA LYS A 116 -15.55 -21.64 12.82
C LYS A 116 -14.53 -20.53 12.48
N ILE A 117 -13.23 -20.87 12.46
CA ILE A 117 -12.17 -19.94 12.07
C ILE A 117 -11.83 -20.15 10.59
N ASN A 118 -12.60 -19.48 9.75
CA ASN A 118 -12.42 -19.38 8.30
C ASN A 118 -12.77 -17.98 7.84
N PRO A 119 -12.21 -17.51 6.71
CA PRO A 119 -12.70 -16.28 6.08
C PRO A 119 -14.18 -16.38 5.71
N GLU A 120 -14.95 -15.38 6.12
CA GLU A 120 -16.39 -15.27 5.81
C GLU A 120 -16.66 -14.67 4.43
N VAL A 121 -15.62 -14.04 3.85
CA VAL A 121 -15.63 -13.48 2.49
C VAL A 121 -14.47 -14.07 1.70
N PRO A 122 -14.53 -14.08 0.35
CA PRO A 122 -13.39 -14.52 -0.47
C PRO A 122 -12.13 -13.72 -0.17
N VAL A 123 -11.02 -14.42 -0.03
CA VAL A 123 -9.69 -13.86 0.20
C VAL A 123 -8.74 -14.39 -0.84
N ASP A 124 -8.10 -13.50 -1.58
CA ASP A 124 -7.02 -13.83 -2.50
C ASP A 124 -5.72 -13.18 -2.03
N LEU A 125 -4.68 -13.98 -1.82
CA LEU A 125 -3.34 -13.50 -1.54
C LEU A 125 -2.48 -13.62 -2.80
N VAL A 126 -1.85 -12.53 -3.21
CA VAL A 126 -0.94 -12.53 -4.36
C VAL A 126 0.50 -12.40 -3.87
N ILE A 127 1.37 -13.33 -4.29
CA ILE A 127 2.78 -13.33 -3.93
C ILE A 127 3.53 -12.49 -4.95
N ASP A 128 3.91 -11.27 -4.56
CA ASP A 128 4.41 -10.25 -5.48
C ASP A 128 5.48 -9.32 -4.91
N HIS A 129 5.81 -9.40 -3.62
CA HIS A 129 6.73 -8.49 -2.94
C HIS A 129 8.07 -9.15 -2.52
N SER A 130 8.28 -10.43 -2.81
CA SER A 130 9.46 -11.18 -2.34
C SER A 130 10.61 -11.24 -3.35
N VAL A 131 10.34 -10.97 -4.62
CA VAL A 131 11.36 -10.96 -5.67
C VAL A 131 12.30 -9.75 -5.53
N GLN A 132 13.61 -10.00 -5.67
CA GLN A 132 14.64 -8.95 -5.69
C GLN A 132 15.39 -8.98 -7.03
N VAL A 133 15.86 -7.83 -7.48
CA VAL A 133 16.60 -7.68 -8.72
C VAL A 133 18.10 -7.95 -8.47
N ASP A 134 18.44 -9.21 -8.18
CA ASP A 134 19.84 -9.63 -7.99
C ASP A 134 20.56 -9.76 -9.34
N SER A 135 19.88 -10.32 -10.33
CA SER A 135 20.36 -10.46 -11.72
C SER A 135 19.58 -9.53 -12.63
N TYR A 136 20.27 -8.85 -13.54
CA TYR A 136 19.70 -7.86 -14.47
C TYR A 136 20.51 -7.75 -15.75
N ALA A 137 19.97 -7.06 -16.76
CA ALA A 137 20.61 -6.81 -18.06
C ALA A 137 21.18 -8.07 -18.72
N ASN A 138 20.47 -9.21 -18.55
CA ASN A 138 20.81 -10.46 -19.23
C ASN A 138 19.57 -11.37 -19.39
N PRO A 139 19.54 -12.28 -20.36
CA PRO A 139 18.37 -13.12 -20.66
C PRO A 139 17.97 -14.10 -19.56
N GLU A 140 18.88 -14.46 -18.65
CA GLU A 140 18.67 -15.42 -17.57
C GLU A 140 18.19 -14.76 -16.28
N ALA A 141 18.03 -13.42 -16.27
CA ALA A 141 17.74 -12.67 -15.06
C ALA A 141 16.46 -13.13 -14.36
N LEU A 142 15.38 -13.34 -15.11
CA LEU A 142 14.11 -13.84 -14.54
C LEU A 142 14.28 -15.19 -13.80
N GLU A 143 14.89 -16.16 -14.47
CA GLU A 143 15.07 -17.49 -13.91
C GLU A 143 15.93 -17.48 -12.65
N ARG A 144 17.05 -16.73 -12.68
CA ARG A 144 17.94 -16.59 -11.53
C ARG A 144 17.27 -15.89 -10.34
N ASN A 145 16.57 -14.80 -10.60
CA ASN A 145 15.87 -14.07 -9.54
C ASN A 145 14.74 -14.89 -8.93
N MET A 146 13.96 -15.59 -9.74
CA MET A 146 12.88 -16.48 -9.28
C MET A 146 13.44 -17.63 -8.43
N LYS A 147 14.54 -18.25 -8.84
CA LYS A 147 15.18 -19.31 -8.07
C LYS A 147 15.64 -18.79 -6.70
N LEU A 148 16.30 -17.64 -6.65
CA LEU A 148 16.72 -17.00 -5.39
C LEU A 148 15.52 -16.61 -4.52
N GLU A 149 14.43 -16.15 -5.13
CA GLU A 149 13.18 -15.85 -4.43
C GLU A 149 12.62 -17.09 -3.71
N PHE A 150 12.52 -18.21 -4.41
CA PHE A 150 12.06 -19.47 -3.80
C PHE A 150 13.01 -20.01 -2.74
N GLU A 151 14.32 -19.97 -2.98
CA GLU A 151 15.32 -20.41 -1.99
C GLU A 151 15.22 -19.60 -0.69
N ARG A 152 15.06 -18.28 -0.79
CA ARG A 152 14.98 -17.36 0.36
C ARG A 152 13.67 -17.45 1.13
N ASN A 153 12.58 -17.82 0.46
CA ASN A 153 11.22 -17.70 1.00
C ASN A 153 10.46 -19.05 1.05
N TYR A 154 11.15 -20.17 0.89
CA TYR A 154 10.53 -21.48 0.77
C TYR A 154 9.55 -21.79 1.91
N GLU A 155 9.95 -21.56 3.16
CA GLU A 155 9.10 -21.82 4.33
C GLU A 155 7.83 -20.95 4.33
N ARG A 156 7.95 -19.66 3.95
CA ARG A 156 6.78 -18.78 3.81
C ARG A 156 5.83 -19.27 2.73
N TYR A 157 6.36 -19.73 1.61
CA TYR A 157 5.57 -20.25 0.50
C TYR A 157 4.91 -21.59 0.85
N GLN A 158 5.61 -22.44 1.58
CA GLN A 158 5.05 -23.67 2.12
C GLN A 158 3.87 -23.37 3.08
N PHE A 159 4.01 -22.41 3.95
CA PHE A 159 2.94 -21.94 4.84
C PHE A 159 1.73 -21.42 4.06
N LEU A 160 1.96 -20.53 3.09
CA LEU A 160 0.87 -19.98 2.27
C LEU A 160 0.16 -21.04 1.42
N ASN A 161 0.91 -22.01 0.90
CA ASN A 161 0.35 -23.13 0.15
C ASN A 161 -0.45 -24.07 1.08
N TRP A 162 0.03 -24.34 2.30
CA TRP A 162 -0.74 -25.04 3.32
C TRP A 162 -2.09 -24.34 3.57
N ALA A 163 -2.08 -23.03 3.72
CA ALA A 163 -3.27 -22.24 4.02
C ALA A 163 -4.36 -22.39 2.94
N THR A 164 -3.99 -22.60 1.66
CA THR A 164 -4.96 -22.85 0.57
C THR A 164 -5.74 -24.13 0.75
N LYS A 165 -5.20 -25.11 1.48
CA LYS A 165 -5.87 -26.38 1.79
C LYS A 165 -6.60 -26.33 3.13
N ALA A 166 -6.09 -25.54 4.07
CA ALA A 166 -6.61 -25.50 5.42
C ALA A 166 -7.83 -24.57 5.59
N PHE A 167 -7.89 -23.47 4.84
CA PHE A 167 -8.95 -22.47 4.96
C PHE A 167 -9.89 -22.49 3.76
N ASP A 168 -11.19 -22.51 4.02
CA ASP A 168 -12.21 -22.22 3.01
C ASP A 168 -12.18 -20.73 2.65
N ASN A 169 -12.61 -20.36 1.44
CA ASN A 169 -12.61 -18.99 0.92
C ASN A 169 -11.22 -18.31 0.85
N TYR A 170 -10.14 -19.07 0.89
CA TYR A 170 -8.78 -18.54 0.76
C TYR A 170 -8.05 -19.15 -0.42
N ASN A 171 -7.43 -18.30 -1.24
CA ASN A 171 -6.58 -18.70 -2.36
C ASN A 171 -5.26 -17.94 -2.30
N ALA A 172 -4.21 -18.55 -2.88
CA ALA A 172 -2.93 -17.88 -3.10
C ALA A 172 -2.55 -17.93 -4.58
N VAL A 173 -2.29 -16.75 -5.13
CA VAL A 173 -1.73 -16.60 -6.49
C VAL A 173 -0.21 -16.72 -6.37
N PRO A 174 0.41 -17.67 -7.09
CA PRO A 174 1.82 -18.00 -6.97
C PRO A 174 2.77 -16.86 -7.33
N PRO A 175 4.04 -16.93 -6.90
CA PRO A 175 5.10 -16.04 -7.36
C PRO A 175 5.22 -16.01 -8.88
N ALA A 176 5.77 -14.92 -9.41
CA ALA A 176 5.97 -14.70 -10.84
C ALA A 176 4.67 -14.70 -11.69
N THR A 177 3.52 -14.41 -11.08
CA THR A 177 2.25 -14.21 -11.79
C THR A 177 2.03 -12.73 -12.10
N GLY A 178 2.21 -11.86 -11.11
CA GLY A 178 2.03 -10.42 -11.26
C GLY A 178 1.90 -9.71 -9.92
N ILE A 179 1.75 -8.39 -9.98
CA ILE A 179 1.51 -7.55 -8.80
C ILE A 179 0.02 -7.58 -8.41
N VAL A 180 -0.25 -7.60 -7.12
CA VAL A 180 -1.60 -7.79 -6.55
C VAL A 180 -2.67 -6.88 -7.18
N HIS A 181 -2.40 -5.60 -7.32
CA HIS A 181 -3.43 -4.67 -7.83
C HIS A 181 -3.64 -4.76 -9.33
N GLN A 182 -2.64 -5.18 -10.13
CA GLN A 182 -2.83 -5.44 -11.56
C GLN A 182 -3.55 -6.77 -11.80
N VAL A 183 -3.18 -7.84 -11.09
CA VAL A 183 -3.90 -9.13 -11.12
C VAL A 183 -5.35 -8.94 -10.70
N ASN A 184 -5.59 -8.10 -9.69
CA ASN A 184 -6.94 -7.75 -9.26
C ASN A 184 -7.74 -7.04 -10.36
N LEU A 185 -7.16 -6.01 -10.98
CA LEU A 185 -7.81 -5.24 -12.05
C LEU A 185 -8.12 -6.13 -13.27
N GLU A 186 -7.14 -6.91 -13.72
CA GLU A 186 -7.22 -7.68 -14.96
C GLU A 186 -8.04 -8.98 -14.81
N TYR A 187 -8.09 -9.57 -13.61
CA TYR A 187 -8.65 -10.91 -13.43
C TYR A 187 -9.60 -11.06 -12.23
N LEU A 188 -9.18 -10.71 -10.99
CA LEU A 188 -9.94 -11.07 -9.78
C LEU A 188 -11.22 -10.25 -9.59
N ALA A 189 -11.27 -9.00 -10.04
CA ALA A 189 -12.42 -8.12 -9.85
C ALA A 189 -13.61 -8.53 -10.71
N SER A 190 -14.78 -8.60 -10.09
CA SER A 190 -16.04 -8.94 -10.75
C SER A 190 -16.90 -7.73 -11.11
N VAL A 191 -16.64 -6.55 -10.52
CA VAL A 191 -17.46 -5.32 -10.61
C VAL A 191 -18.83 -5.45 -9.95
N VAL A 192 -19.54 -6.53 -10.24
CA VAL A 192 -20.79 -6.95 -9.58
C VAL A 192 -20.66 -8.43 -9.22
N HIS A 193 -20.93 -8.75 -7.97
CA HIS A 193 -21.03 -10.14 -7.51
C HIS A 193 -22.44 -10.68 -7.64
N VAL A 194 -22.53 -12.01 -7.76
CA VAL A 194 -23.76 -12.76 -7.56
C VAL A 194 -23.47 -13.85 -6.53
N ARG A 195 -24.21 -13.85 -5.43
CA ARG A 195 -24.14 -14.91 -4.40
C ARG A 195 -25.52 -15.49 -4.17
N ASP A 196 -25.54 -16.76 -3.84
CA ASP A 196 -26.77 -17.41 -3.35
C ASP A 196 -26.96 -16.99 -1.87
N VAL A 197 -28.04 -16.28 -1.60
CA VAL A 197 -28.43 -15.87 -0.24
C VAL A 197 -29.84 -16.37 -0.01
N ASP A 198 -30.00 -17.28 0.91
CA ASP A 198 -31.29 -17.91 1.26
C ASP A 198 -32.03 -18.54 0.06
N GLY A 199 -31.27 -19.06 -0.90
CA GLY A 199 -31.80 -19.69 -2.12
C GLY A 199 -32.14 -18.69 -3.24
N GLU A 200 -31.83 -17.40 -3.09
CA GLU A 200 -32.00 -16.36 -4.10
C GLU A 200 -30.64 -15.87 -4.62
N LYS A 201 -30.51 -15.76 -5.94
CA LYS A 201 -29.33 -15.15 -6.55
C LYS A 201 -29.32 -13.64 -6.33
N THR A 202 -28.49 -13.19 -5.40
CA THR A 202 -28.39 -11.77 -5.04
C THR A 202 -27.23 -11.10 -5.74
N ALA A 203 -27.52 -10.04 -6.50
CA ALA A 203 -26.53 -9.20 -7.18
C ALA A 203 -26.19 -7.98 -6.31
N PHE A 204 -24.91 -7.64 -6.21
CA PHE A 204 -24.41 -6.49 -5.43
C PHE A 204 -23.04 -6.02 -5.90
N PRO A 205 -22.62 -4.77 -5.62
CA PRO A 205 -21.33 -4.26 -6.06
C PRO A 205 -20.16 -5.06 -5.47
N ASP A 206 -19.13 -5.28 -6.28
CA ASP A 206 -17.83 -5.68 -5.80
C ASP A 206 -17.21 -4.53 -5.00
N THR A 207 -16.81 -4.81 -3.78
CA THR A 207 -16.09 -3.89 -2.90
C THR A 207 -14.99 -4.63 -2.18
N LEU A 208 -13.88 -3.98 -1.92
CA LEU A 208 -12.78 -4.65 -1.24
C LEU A 208 -11.96 -3.74 -0.34
N VAL A 209 -11.27 -4.36 0.59
CA VAL A 209 -10.10 -3.81 1.26
C VAL A 209 -8.90 -4.69 0.96
N GLY A 210 -7.72 -4.09 0.97
CA GLY A 210 -6.50 -4.84 0.71
C GLY A 210 -5.34 -4.40 1.59
N THR A 211 -4.39 -5.29 1.81
CA THR A 211 -3.20 -4.98 2.61
C THR A 211 -2.12 -4.23 1.83
N ASP A 212 -2.33 -3.99 0.55
CA ASP A 212 -1.50 -3.12 -0.27
C ASP A 212 -2.11 -1.72 -0.38
N SER A 213 -1.30 -0.67 -0.23
CA SER A 213 -1.80 0.72 -0.34
C SER A 213 -2.35 1.04 -1.73
N HIS A 214 -1.85 0.38 -2.79
CA HIS A 214 -2.29 0.57 -4.17
C HIS A 214 -3.47 -0.33 -4.59
N THR A 215 -4.12 -0.99 -3.63
CA THR A 215 -5.46 -1.59 -3.81
C THR A 215 -6.42 -0.59 -4.47
N THR A 216 -6.19 0.69 -4.26
CA THR A 216 -6.94 1.79 -4.87
C THR A 216 -6.97 1.79 -6.40
N MET A 217 -6.06 1.08 -7.10
CA MET A 217 -6.11 0.94 -8.57
C MET A 217 -7.46 0.40 -9.05
N ILE A 218 -8.10 -0.42 -8.25
CA ILE A 218 -9.37 -1.05 -8.62
C ILE A 218 -10.53 -0.05 -8.81
N ASN A 219 -10.41 1.13 -8.22
CA ASN A 219 -11.40 2.20 -8.40
C ASN A 219 -11.47 2.70 -9.85
N GLY A 220 -10.42 2.46 -10.65
CA GLY A 220 -10.43 2.77 -12.08
C GLY A 220 -11.47 2.01 -12.89
N ILE A 221 -11.85 0.80 -12.45
CA ILE A 221 -12.93 0.00 -13.08
C ILE A 221 -14.30 0.19 -12.41
N GLY A 222 -14.38 1.07 -11.41
CA GLY A 222 -15.61 1.34 -10.69
C GLY A 222 -15.91 0.37 -9.54
N VAL A 223 -14.91 -0.31 -9.04
CA VAL A 223 -14.96 -1.09 -7.79
C VAL A 223 -14.45 -0.22 -6.66
N LEU A 224 -15.26 -0.05 -5.61
CA LEU A 224 -14.85 0.73 -4.45
C LEU A 224 -13.89 -0.10 -3.58
N GLY A 225 -12.66 0.37 -3.44
CA GLY A 225 -11.64 -0.34 -2.67
C GLY A 225 -10.48 0.54 -2.25
N TRP A 226 -9.87 0.21 -1.11
CA TRP A 226 -8.71 0.93 -0.58
C TRP A 226 -7.79 0.05 0.26
N GLY A 227 -6.60 0.57 0.53
CA GLY A 227 -5.61 -0.07 1.39
C GLY A 227 -5.95 0.08 2.87
N VAL A 228 -5.76 -1.00 3.61
CA VAL A 228 -5.94 -1.07 5.08
C VAL A 228 -4.75 -1.73 5.74
N GLY A 229 -4.67 -1.69 7.06
CA GLY A 229 -3.71 -2.47 7.84
C GLY A 229 -4.04 -3.96 7.86
N GLY A 230 -3.04 -4.80 8.18
CA GLY A 230 -3.24 -6.25 8.28
C GLY A 230 -4.35 -6.62 9.24
N ILE A 231 -4.41 -6.01 10.41
CA ILE A 231 -5.44 -6.28 11.44
C ILE A 231 -6.84 -5.91 10.94
N GLU A 232 -6.98 -4.80 10.22
CA GLU A 232 -8.26 -4.39 9.66
C GLU A 232 -8.69 -5.34 8.53
N ALA A 233 -7.74 -5.81 7.72
CA ALA A 233 -8.00 -6.84 6.72
C ALA A 233 -8.44 -8.17 7.37
N GLU A 234 -7.76 -8.60 8.44
CA GLU A 234 -8.12 -9.78 9.24
C GLU A 234 -9.54 -9.66 9.81
N ALA A 235 -9.89 -8.50 10.35
CA ALA A 235 -11.24 -8.22 10.82
C ALA A 235 -12.28 -8.35 9.69
N GLY A 236 -11.99 -7.77 8.51
CA GLY A 236 -12.82 -7.89 7.32
C GLY A 236 -12.97 -9.34 6.84
N MET A 237 -11.88 -10.13 6.85
CA MET A 237 -11.94 -11.56 6.53
C MET A 237 -12.86 -12.33 7.48
N LEU A 238 -12.90 -11.94 8.76
CA LEU A 238 -13.71 -12.57 9.80
C LEU A 238 -15.10 -11.93 9.93
N GLY A 239 -15.57 -11.18 8.93
CA GLY A 239 -16.90 -10.61 8.85
C GLY A 239 -17.16 -9.42 9.80
N GLN A 240 -16.11 -8.86 10.38
CA GLN A 240 -16.21 -7.67 11.20
C GLN A 240 -16.23 -6.41 10.33
N PRO A 241 -17.06 -5.39 10.63
CA PRO A 241 -17.05 -4.13 9.89
C PRO A 241 -15.87 -3.25 10.29
N SER A 242 -15.40 -2.47 9.32
CA SER A 242 -14.58 -1.28 9.58
C SER A 242 -15.50 -0.09 9.80
N TYR A 243 -15.30 0.66 10.87
CA TYR A 243 -16.05 1.88 11.17
C TYR A 243 -15.24 3.11 10.77
N PHE A 244 -15.87 4.01 10.03
CA PHE A 244 -15.27 5.31 9.69
C PHE A 244 -16.35 6.39 9.57
N PRO A 245 -16.00 7.67 9.82
CA PRO A 245 -16.95 8.78 9.63
C PRO A 245 -17.45 8.83 8.18
N ILE A 246 -18.66 9.35 7.98
CA ILE A 246 -19.17 9.61 6.63
C ILE A 246 -18.10 10.41 5.86
N PRO A 247 -17.55 9.88 4.75
CA PRO A 247 -16.42 10.50 4.08
C PRO A 247 -16.83 11.79 3.38
N GLU A 248 -15.99 12.81 3.42
CA GLU A 248 -16.06 13.89 2.46
C GLU A 248 -15.69 13.36 1.07
N VAL A 249 -16.39 13.79 0.03
CA VAL A 249 -16.12 13.42 -1.35
C VAL A 249 -15.76 14.65 -2.16
N ILE A 250 -14.52 14.68 -2.66
CA ILE A 250 -14.04 15.75 -3.54
C ILE A 250 -14.24 15.33 -4.99
N GLY A 251 -15.09 16.05 -5.70
CA GLY A 251 -15.30 15.86 -7.12
C GLY A 251 -14.16 16.47 -7.95
N VAL A 252 -13.59 15.69 -8.87
CA VAL A 252 -12.63 16.19 -9.86
C VAL A 252 -13.28 16.19 -11.22
N ARG A 253 -13.66 17.38 -11.69
CA ARG A 253 -14.29 17.56 -12.99
C ARG A 253 -13.23 17.61 -14.07
N LEU A 254 -13.19 16.58 -14.92
CA LEU A 254 -12.26 16.49 -16.04
C LEU A 254 -12.90 17.11 -17.28
N VAL A 255 -12.17 17.98 -17.97
CA VAL A 255 -12.59 18.62 -19.21
C VAL A 255 -11.54 18.45 -20.31
N ASN A 256 -11.97 18.51 -21.56
CA ASN A 256 -11.13 18.36 -22.74
C ASN A 256 -10.46 16.95 -22.84
N SER A 257 -9.33 16.84 -23.52
CA SER A 257 -8.55 15.62 -23.72
C SER A 257 -7.05 15.87 -23.63
N LEU A 258 -6.26 14.82 -23.39
CA LEU A 258 -4.81 14.92 -23.33
C LEU A 258 -4.22 15.41 -24.66
N PRO A 259 -3.23 16.32 -24.63
CA PRO A 259 -2.55 16.79 -25.82
C PRO A 259 -1.59 15.73 -26.35
N GLN A 260 -1.14 15.92 -27.60
CA GLN A 260 -0.13 15.08 -28.20
C GLN A 260 1.18 15.14 -27.39
N GLY A 261 1.76 14.00 -27.06
CA GLY A 261 3.01 13.88 -26.31
C GLY A 261 2.84 13.72 -24.80
N ALA A 262 1.65 13.99 -24.25
CA ALA A 262 1.34 13.67 -22.87
C ALA A 262 0.89 12.21 -22.72
N THR A 263 1.19 11.61 -21.56
CA THR A 263 0.84 10.22 -21.23
C THR A 263 -0.05 10.14 -20.00
N ALA A 264 -0.63 8.97 -19.76
CA ALA A 264 -1.36 8.68 -18.52
C ALA A 264 -0.50 8.93 -17.26
N THR A 265 0.81 8.66 -17.34
CA THR A 265 1.74 8.94 -16.24
C THR A 265 1.82 10.43 -15.93
N ASP A 266 1.97 11.27 -16.94
CA ASP A 266 2.01 12.73 -16.79
C ASP A 266 0.73 13.24 -16.14
N LEU A 267 -0.42 12.72 -16.58
CA LEU A 267 -1.72 13.03 -15.97
C LEU A 267 -1.79 12.60 -14.51
N ALA A 268 -1.38 11.38 -14.17
CA ALA A 268 -1.41 10.87 -12.80
C ALA A 268 -0.50 11.70 -11.87
N LEU A 269 0.69 12.12 -12.34
CA LEU A 269 1.58 13.00 -11.59
C LEU A 269 0.97 14.39 -11.41
N ARG A 270 0.30 14.93 -12.43
CA ARG A 270 -0.40 16.22 -12.36
C ARG A 270 -1.56 16.17 -11.38
N VAL A 271 -2.38 15.13 -11.43
CA VAL A 271 -3.47 14.90 -10.47
C VAL A 271 -2.93 14.82 -9.05
N THR A 272 -1.81 14.11 -8.86
CA THR A 272 -1.15 13.99 -7.55
C THR A 272 -0.73 15.34 -6.99
N GLN A 273 -0.12 16.20 -7.80
CA GLN A 273 0.25 17.55 -7.38
C GLN A 273 -0.98 18.38 -7.00
N GLU A 274 -2.01 18.42 -7.85
CA GLU A 274 -3.19 19.27 -7.64
C GLU A 274 -3.98 18.81 -6.39
N LEU A 275 -4.17 17.50 -6.21
CA LEU A 275 -4.91 16.97 -5.06
C LEU A 275 -4.11 17.12 -3.75
N ARG A 276 -2.79 16.97 -3.77
CA ARG A 276 -1.97 17.31 -2.59
C ARG A 276 -2.10 18.77 -2.21
N LYS A 277 -2.08 19.67 -3.19
CA LYS A 277 -2.28 21.09 -2.98
C LYS A 277 -3.69 21.41 -2.46
N LYS A 278 -4.71 20.70 -2.93
CA LYS A 278 -6.08 20.81 -2.45
C LYS A 278 -6.26 20.34 -1.00
N GLY A 279 -5.49 19.34 -0.57
CA GLY A 279 -5.59 18.77 0.78
C GLY A 279 -6.74 17.75 0.89
N VAL A 280 -6.59 16.59 0.24
CA VAL A 280 -7.61 15.52 0.19
C VAL A 280 -7.31 14.35 1.15
N VAL A 281 -6.42 14.54 2.12
CA VAL A 281 -6.02 13.49 3.06
C VAL A 281 -7.24 12.93 3.80
N GLY A 282 -7.41 11.61 3.71
CA GLY A 282 -8.51 10.90 4.35
C GLY A 282 -9.88 11.08 3.69
N LYS A 283 -9.97 11.82 2.58
CA LYS A 283 -11.21 12.03 1.83
C LYS A 283 -11.32 11.03 0.68
N PHE A 284 -12.54 10.87 0.15
CA PHE A 284 -12.75 10.21 -1.12
C PHE A 284 -12.57 11.24 -2.24
N VAL A 285 -12.02 10.79 -3.36
CA VAL A 285 -11.97 11.56 -4.59
C VAL A 285 -12.79 10.82 -5.64
N GLU A 286 -13.65 11.53 -6.37
CA GLU A 286 -14.46 10.96 -7.43
C GLU A 286 -14.31 11.77 -8.72
N PHE A 287 -13.99 11.07 -9.82
CA PHE A 287 -13.75 11.70 -11.12
C PHE A 287 -15.01 11.70 -11.95
N PHE A 288 -15.33 12.83 -12.55
CA PHE A 288 -16.53 13.03 -13.34
C PHE A 288 -16.33 14.09 -14.44
N GLY A 289 -17.35 14.41 -15.18
CA GLY A 289 -17.32 15.41 -16.24
C GLY A 289 -16.99 14.84 -17.63
N PRO A 290 -17.05 15.69 -18.66
CA PRO A 290 -16.94 15.24 -20.07
C PRO A 290 -15.57 14.66 -20.43
N GLY A 291 -14.50 15.08 -19.74
CA GLY A 291 -13.15 14.57 -19.98
C GLY A 291 -12.96 13.09 -19.65
N VAL A 292 -13.80 12.54 -18.76
CA VAL A 292 -13.74 11.10 -18.39
C VAL A 292 -13.92 10.20 -19.62
N GLN A 293 -14.76 10.59 -20.57
CA GLN A 293 -15.00 9.82 -21.79
C GLN A 293 -13.78 9.69 -22.72
N HIS A 294 -12.80 10.58 -22.56
CA HIS A 294 -11.56 10.58 -23.33
C HIS A 294 -10.42 9.77 -22.70
N LEU A 295 -10.67 9.20 -21.52
CA LEU A 295 -9.70 8.38 -20.83
C LEU A 295 -10.03 6.88 -20.99
N PRO A 296 -9.16 6.10 -21.65
CA PRO A 296 -9.22 4.64 -21.60
C PRO A 296 -9.19 4.16 -20.14
N LEU A 297 -9.75 2.99 -19.87
CA LEU A 297 -9.79 2.49 -18.50
C LEU A 297 -8.40 2.35 -17.87
N ALA A 298 -7.39 1.95 -18.65
CA ALA A 298 -6.02 1.86 -18.17
C ALA A 298 -5.47 3.19 -17.63
N ASP A 299 -5.84 4.33 -18.24
CA ASP A 299 -5.47 5.66 -17.74
C ASP A 299 -6.17 5.97 -16.40
N ARG A 300 -7.46 5.62 -16.28
CA ARG A 300 -8.21 5.76 -15.03
C ARG A 300 -7.59 4.92 -13.90
N ALA A 301 -7.18 3.71 -14.20
CA ALA A 301 -6.51 2.82 -13.25
C ALA A 301 -5.15 3.39 -12.79
N THR A 302 -4.39 4.00 -13.70
CA THR A 302 -3.13 4.69 -13.39
C THR A 302 -3.35 5.84 -12.39
N ILE A 303 -4.39 6.65 -12.60
CA ILE A 303 -4.78 7.76 -11.70
C ILE A 303 -5.25 7.22 -10.35
N ALA A 304 -6.14 6.23 -10.36
CA ALA A 304 -6.69 5.62 -9.14
C ALA A 304 -5.61 4.95 -8.29
N ASN A 305 -4.60 4.34 -8.93
CA ASN A 305 -3.46 3.73 -8.26
C ASN A 305 -2.73 4.71 -7.34
N MET A 306 -2.57 5.96 -7.76
CA MET A 306 -1.82 6.98 -7.02
C MET A 306 -2.63 7.68 -5.91
N ALA A 307 -3.80 7.16 -5.54
CA ALA A 307 -4.58 7.72 -4.43
C ALA A 307 -3.78 7.86 -3.12
N PRO A 308 -2.95 6.90 -2.70
CA PRO A 308 -2.08 7.08 -1.54
C PRO A 308 -1.10 8.25 -1.69
N GLU A 309 -0.58 8.47 -2.89
CA GLU A 309 0.38 9.53 -3.18
C GLU A 309 -0.26 10.91 -3.15
N TYR A 310 -1.50 11.08 -3.62
CA TYR A 310 -2.20 12.35 -3.43
C TYR A 310 -2.93 12.45 -2.08
N GLY A 311 -2.95 11.38 -1.27
CA GLY A 311 -3.39 11.35 0.12
C GLY A 311 -4.87 11.00 0.31
N ALA A 312 -5.61 10.67 -0.75
CA ALA A 312 -7.01 10.26 -0.65
C ALA A 312 -7.15 8.80 -0.22
N THR A 313 -8.29 8.46 0.35
CA THR A 313 -8.65 7.07 0.64
C THR A 313 -8.87 6.29 -0.65
N CYS A 314 -9.50 6.88 -1.65
CA CYS A 314 -9.67 6.32 -2.99
C CYS A 314 -9.78 7.42 -4.05
N GLY A 315 -9.56 7.03 -5.32
CA GLY A 315 -9.82 7.87 -6.49
C GLY A 315 -10.76 7.13 -7.42
N PHE A 316 -12.06 7.33 -7.25
CA PHE A 316 -13.12 6.51 -7.82
C PHE A 316 -13.58 7.02 -9.18
N PHE A 317 -13.64 6.12 -10.16
CA PHE A 317 -14.26 6.32 -11.44
C PHE A 317 -15.52 5.45 -11.52
N PRO A 318 -16.71 6.03 -11.61
CA PRO A 318 -17.95 5.24 -11.75
C PRO A 318 -17.94 4.39 -13.02
N VAL A 319 -18.61 3.25 -12.98
CA VAL A 319 -18.70 2.32 -14.12
C VAL A 319 -19.49 2.94 -15.28
N ASP A 320 -18.90 2.91 -16.45
CA ASP A 320 -19.52 3.34 -17.72
C ASP A 320 -19.25 2.33 -18.85
N ASP A 321 -19.59 2.69 -20.08
CA ASP A 321 -19.38 1.81 -21.23
C ASP A 321 -17.89 1.51 -21.49
N GLU A 322 -16.95 2.40 -21.10
CA GLU A 322 -15.51 2.14 -21.19
C GLU A 322 -15.07 1.05 -20.20
N SER A 323 -15.66 1.06 -19.00
CA SER A 323 -15.44 -0.04 -18.02
C SER A 323 -15.90 -1.38 -18.60
N LEU A 324 -17.05 -1.42 -19.28
CA LEU A 324 -17.55 -2.66 -19.88
C LEU A 324 -16.67 -3.16 -21.04
N LYS A 325 -16.13 -2.23 -21.85
CA LYS A 325 -15.15 -2.60 -22.89
C LYS A 325 -13.90 -3.24 -22.30
N TYR A 326 -13.39 -2.69 -21.22
CA TYR A 326 -12.23 -3.24 -20.52
C TYR A 326 -12.54 -4.61 -19.93
N MET A 327 -13.72 -4.82 -19.35
CA MET A 327 -14.14 -6.15 -18.89
C MET A 327 -14.14 -7.16 -20.03
N LYS A 328 -14.60 -6.79 -21.21
CA LYS A 328 -14.56 -7.65 -22.40
C LYS A 328 -13.12 -7.92 -22.85
N LEU A 329 -12.29 -6.88 -22.90
CA LEU A 329 -10.87 -7.00 -23.25
C LEU A 329 -10.13 -7.97 -22.33
N THR A 330 -10.45 -7.95 -21.03
CA THR A 330 -9.81 -8.80 -20.02
C THR A 330 -10.49 -10.16 -19.84
N GLY A 331 -11.35 -10.57 -20.77
CA GLY A 331 -11.90 -11.91 -20.88
C GLY A 331 -13.10 -12.22 -19.98
N ARG A 332 -13.76 -11.20 -19.37
CA ARG A 332 -15.04 -11.42 -18.68
C ARG A 332 -16.11 -11.79 -19.70
N SER A 333 -17.01 -12.73 -19.34
CA SER A 333 -18.03 -13.22 -20.24
C SER A 333 -19.08 -12.17 -20.61
N ASP A 334 -19.65 -12.28 -21.82
CA ASP A 334 -20.70 -11.36 -22.29
C ASP A 334 -21.94 -11.41 -21.37
N GLU A 335 -22.25 -12.58 -20.79
CA GLU A 335 -23.35 -12.75 -19.84
C GLU A 335 -23.09 -11.95 -18.56
N HIS A 336 -21.87 -12.02 -18.04
CA HIS A 336 -21.49 -11.27 -16.83
C HIS A 336 -21.48 -9.75 -17.08
N ILE A 337 -20.97 -9.32 -18.23
CA ILE A 337 -20.97 -7.90 -18.63
C ILE A 337 -22.40 -7.38 -18.77
N ALA A 338 -23.31 -8.16 -19.34
CA ALA A 338 -24.72 -7.81 -19.42
C ALA A 338 -25.37 -7.67 -18.05
N LEU A 339 -25.05 -8.58 -17.12
CA LEU A 339 -25.49 -8.52 -15.71
C LEU A 339 -24.99 -7.24 -15.02
N VAL A 340 -23.70 -6.93 -15.16
CA VAL A 340 -23.10 -5.71 -14.59
C VAL A 340 -23.82 -4.47 -15.09
N LYS A 341 -24.03 -4.37 -16.40
CA LYS A 341 -24.71 -3.21 -17.01
C LYS A 341 -26.14 -3.08 -16.52
N GLU A 342 -26.89 -4.18 -16.51
CA GLU A 342 -28.30 -4.16 -16.10
C GLU A 342 -28.44 -3.83 -14.61
N TYR A 343 -27.71 -4.52 -13.73
CA TYR A 343 -27.74 -4.26 -12.30
C TYR A 343 -27.42 -2.80 -11.96
N LEU A 344 -26.31 -2.26 -12.52
CA LEU A 344 -25.89 -0.89 -12.20
C LEU A 344 -26.86 0.17 -12.74
N LYS A 345 -27.55 -0.11 -13.84
CA LYS A 345 -28.64 0.75 -14.34
C LYS A 345 -29.85 0.71 -13.43
N GLN A 346 -30.28 -0.49 -13.03
CA GLN A 346 -31.40 -0.67 -12.10
C GLN A 346 -31.15 0.03 -10.77
N ASN A 347 -29.92 -0.03 -10.29
CA ASN A 347 -29.54 0.53 -8.98
C ASN A 347 -28.88 1.91 -9.05
N HIS A 348 -29.04 2.65 -10.17
CA HIS A 348 -28.60 4.05 -10.32
C HIS A 348 -27.09 4.27 -10.12
N MET A 349 -26.27 3.25 -10.42
CA MET A 349 -24.81 3.31 -10.27
C MET A 349 -24.04 3.34 -11.61
N PHE A 350 -24.75 3.25 -12.74
CA PHE A 350 -24.13 3.36 -14.06
C PHE A 350 -23.94 4.82 -14.44
N PHE A 351 -22.69 5.23 -14.71
CA PHE A 351 -22.32 6.60 -15.02
C PHE A 351 -22.79 7.00 -16.43
N ASP A 352 -23.38 8.17 -16.53
CA ASP A 352 -23.83 8.77 -17.77
C ASP A 352 -23.55 10.28 -17.70
N VAL A 353 -22.66 10.74 -18.56
CA VAL A 353 -22.20 12.14 -18.60
C VAL A 353 -23.33 13.13 -18.95
N GLU A 354 -24.40 12.67 -19.56
CA GLU A 354 -25.57 13.51 -19.91
C GLU A 354 -26.51 13.75 -18.72
N LYS A 355 -26.32 13.05 -17.60
CA LYS A 355 -27.09 13.25 -16.37
C LYS A 355 -26.51 14.39 -15.53
N GLU A 356 -27.33 14.90 -14.62
CA GLU A 356 -26.91 15.90 -13.63
C GLU A 356 -25.79 15.32 -12.75
N ASP A 357 -24.78 16.16 -12.49
CA ASP A 357 -23.67 15.79 -11.59
C ASP A 357 -24.18 15.61 -10.15
N PRO A 358 -23.63 14.67 -9.39
CA PRO A 358 -23.90 14.54 -7.95
C PRO A 358 -23.46 15.77 -7.16
N ASN A 359 -23.96 15.90 -5.94
CA ASN A 359 -23.51 16.89 -5.00
C ASN A 359 -22.24 16.39 -4.30
N TYR A 360 -21.11 17.03 -4.54
CA TYR A 360 -19.85 16.76 -3.87
C TYR A 360 -19.64 17.70 -2.69
N THR A 361 -18.77 17.33 -1.74
CA THR A 361 -18.37 18.20 -0.62
C THR A 361 -17.65 19.45 -1.16
N ASP A 362 -16.81 19.26 -2.16
CA ASP A 362 -16.12 20.32 -2.89
C ASP A 362 -15.76 19.82 -4.29
N VAL A 363 -15.48 20.72 -5.23
CA VAL A 363 -15.17 20.39 -6.62
C VAL A 363 -13.92 21.14 -7.06
N ILE A 364 -13.04 20.44 -7.77
CA ILE A 364 -11.97 21.05 -8.56
C ILE A 364 -12.16 20.69 -10.04
N GLU A 365 -11.75 21.56 -10.93
CA GLU A 365 -11.73 21.30 -12.37
C GLU A 365 -10.30 21.12 -12.85
N LEU A 366 -10.07 20.08 -13.64
CA LEU A 366 -8.79 19.81 -14.28
C LEU A 366 -8.98 19.76 -15.79
N ASP A 367 -8.33 20.68 -16.49
CA ASP A 367 -8.28 20.69 -17.96
C ASP A 367 -7.18 19.75 -18.45
N LEU A 368 -7.58 18.63 -19.04
CA LEU A 368 -6.66 17.63 -19.56
C LEU A 368 -5.73 18.17 -20.66
N SER A 369 -6.16 19.21 -21.40
CA SER A 369 -5.35 19.83 -22.44
C SER A 369 -4.11 20.58 -21.91
N THR A 370 -4.05 20.83 -20.59
CA THR A 370 -2.91 21.51 -19.93
C THR A 370 -1.84 20.56 -19.40
N VAL A 371 -2.01 19.26 -19.56
CA VAL A 371 -1.06 18.26 -19.11
C VAL A 371 0.13 18.21 -20.06
N GLU A 372 1.33 18.25 -19.52
CA GLU A 372 2.60 18.20 -20.26
C GLU A 372 3.48 17.05 -19.78
N ALA A 373 4.41 16.60 -20.63
CA ALA A 373 5.41 15.61 -20.26
C ALA A 373 6.17 16.04 -19.00
N SER A 374 6.22 15.18 -18.01
CA SER A 374 6.65 15.52 -16.66
C SER A 374 7.37 14.38 -15.96
N LEU A 375 8.13 14.76 -14.93
CA LEU A 375 8.65 13.86 -13.90
C LEU A 375 8.16 14.34 -12.53
N SER A 376 8.42 13.54 -11.48
CA SER A 376 8.26 14.00 -10.09
C SER A 376 9.48 13.60 -9.27
N GLY A 377 10.00 14.53 -8.48
CA GLY A 377 11.18 14.31 -7.64
C GLY A 377 11.75 15.58 -7.05
N PRO A 378 12.91 15.49 -6.38
CA PRO A 378 13.81 14.32 -6.27
C PRO A 378 13.45 13.31 -5.17
N LYS A 379 12.44 13.56 -4.33
CA LYS A 379 12.16 12.75 -3.13
C LYS A 379 10.68 12.49 -2.88
N ARG A 380 9.75 13.13 -3.61
CA ARG A 380 8.32 13.00 -3.37
C ARG A 380 7.50 12.93 -4.67
N PRO A 381 6.43 12.12 -4.71
CA PRO A 381 5.60 11.97 -5.91
C PRO A 381 4.84 13.24 -6.33
N GLN A 382 4.50 14.12 -5.40
CA GLN A 382 3.76 15.36 -5.66
C GLN A 382 4.64 16.53 -6.15
N ASP A 383 5.95 16.39 -6.11
CA ASP A 383 6.87 17.43 -6.59
C ASP A 383 7.05 17.31 -8.10
N LEU A 384 6.05 17.79 -8.84
CA LEU A 384 5.98 17.74 -10.30
C LEU A 384 7.02 18.69 -10.93
N ILE A 385 7.70 18.19 -11.95
CA ILE A 385 8.71 18.92 -12.73
C ILE A 385 8.37 18.73 -14.21
N PHE A 386 8.13 19.80 -14.95
CA PHE A 386 7.97 19.69 -16.40
C PHE A 386 9.28 19.24 -17.07
N LEU A 387 9.17 18.46 -18.12
CA LEU A 387 10.34 17.94 -18.83
C LEU A 387 11.28 19.06 -19.30
N SER A 388 10.71 20.23 -19.70
CA SER A 388 11.46 21.44 -20.07
C SER A 388 12.33 22.00 -18.94
N ASP A 389 11.92 21.77 -17.69
CA ASP A 389 12.56 22.37 -16.51
C ASP A 389 13.44 21.36 -15.76
N MET A 390 13.51 20.11 -16.22
CA MET A 390 14.16 19.02 -15.49
C MET A 390 15.61 19.30 -15.17
N LYS A 391 16.40 19.73 -16.14
CA LYS A 391 17.83 20.06 -15.96
C LYS A 391 18.02 21.14 -14.90
N SER A 392 17.35 22.28 -15.06
CA SER A 392 17.44 23.39 -14.13
C SER A 392 16.91 23.06 -12.73
N SER A 393 15.86 22.25 -12.64
CA SER A 393 15.33 21.75 -11.39
C SER A 393 16.33 20.85 -10.64
N PHE A 394 16.97 19.93 -11.35
CA PHE A 394 18.03 19.11 -10.78
C PHE A 394 19.20 19.97 -10.28
N GLU A 395 19.75 20.81 -11.12
CA GLU A 395 20.89 21.69 -10.76
C GLU A 395 20.59 22.53 -9.51
N ASN A 396 19.36 23.08 -9.43
CA ASN A 396 18.91 23.85 -8.26
C ASN A 396 18.77 22.96 -7.00
N SER A 397 18.29 21.74 -7.16
CA SER A 397 18.07 20.80 -6.02
C SER A 397 19.38 20.39 -5.34
N VAL A 398 20.49 20.37 -6.05
CA VAL A 398 21.82 20.02 -5.51
C VAL A 398 22.20 21.00 -4.39
N THR A 399 22.05 22.29 -4.62
CA THR A 399 22.49 23.35 -3.70
C THR A 399 21.39 23.93 -2.83
N ALA A 400 20.13 23.64 -3.12
CA ALA A 400 19.00 24.06 -2.28
C ALA A 400 19.14 23.46 -0.86
N PRO A 401 18.66 24.17 0.19
CA PRO A 401 18.73 23.66 1.54
C PRO A 401 18.24 22.22 1.68
N ALA A 402 18.92 21.44 2.49
CA ALA A 402 18.56 20.03 2.72
C ALA A 402 17.10 19.90 3.18
N GLY A 403 16.33 19.08 2.49
CA GLY A 403 14.90 18.90 2.72
C GLY A 403 14.25 18.08 1.59
N ASN A 404 12.95 18.24 1.44
CA ASN A 404 12.19 17.46 0.45
C ASN A 404 12.58 17.75 -1.01
N GLN A 405 13.02 18.98 -1.32
CA GLN A 405 13.36 19.41 -2.67
C GLN A 405 14.84 19.78 -2.85
N GLY A 406 15.67 19.60 -1.82
CA GLY A 406 17.06 19.98 -1.84
C GLY A 406 17.97 19.01 -1.13
N HIS A 407 19.24 19.02 -1.51
CA HIS A 407 20.28 18.16 -0.96
C HIS A 407 21.26 18.91 -0.05
N GLY A 408 21.29 20.25 -0.07
CA GLY A 408 22.15 21.08 0.79
C GLY A 408 23.65 20.92 0.50
N LEU A 409 24.00 20.57 -0.72
CA LEU A 409 25.38 20.33 -1.14
C LEU A 409 26.04 21.61 -1.67
N ASP A 410 27.35 21.64 -1.70
CA ASP A 410 28.13 22.74 -2.27
C ASP A 410 28.17 22.66 -3.80
N LYS A 411 28.41 23.76 -4.49
CA LYS A 411 28.56 23.78 -5.97
C LYS A 411 29.71 22.92 -6.46
N SER A 412 30.71 22.64 -5.65
CA SER A 412 31.79 21.68 -5.95
C SER A 412 31.31 20.25 -6.15
N GLU A 413 30.10 19.94 -5.78
CA GLU A 413 29.46 18.64 -6.02
C GLU A 413 29.44 18.29 -7.51
N PHE A 414 29.26 19.27 -8.39
CA PHE A 414 29.31 19.06 -9.84
C PHE A 414 30.69 18.69 -10.38
N ASP A 415 31.75 18.90 -9.60
CA ASP A 415 33.13 18.54 -9.98
C ASP A 415 33.49 17.10 -9.61
N LYS A 416 32.66 16.44 -8.80
CA LYS A 416 32.88 15.05 -8.37
C LYS A 416 32.79 14.08 -9.53
N LYS A 417 33.74 13.15 -9.60
CA LYS A 417 33.82 12.08 -10.58
C LYS A 417 34.24 10.78 -9.91
N ALA A 418 33.44 9.76 -10.06
CA ALA A 418 33.72 8.42 -9.58
C ALA A 418 34.18 7.54 -10.76
N GLU A 419 35.47 7.17 -10.78
CA GLU A 419 36.05 6.29 -11.80
C GLU A 419 35.69 4.83 -11.50
N ILE A 420 35.10 4.16 -12.47
CA ILE A 420 34.70 2.76 -12.38
C ILE A 420 35.62 1.92 -13.25
N ASN A 421 36.23 0.88 -12.66
CA ASN A 421 37.02 -0.10 -13.41
C ASN A 421 36.29 -1.44 -13.33
N PHE A 422 35.66 -1.84 -14.42
CA PHE A 422 34.95 -3.11 -14.50
C PHE A 422 35.90 -4.31 -14.58
N LYS A 423 35.38 -5.49 -14.21
CA LYS A 423 36.18 -6.75 -14.20
C LYS A 423 36.65 -7.19 -15.58
N ASP A 424 35.95 -6.83 -16.62
CA ASP A 424 36.32 -7.09 -18.03
C ASP A 424 37.40 -6.14 -18.57
N GLY A 425 37.79 -5.16 -17.76
CA GLY A 425 38.81 -4.16 -18.09
C GLY A 425 38.27 -2.89 -18.74
N SER A 426 36.95 -2.80 -18.98
CA SER A 426 36.31 -1.54 -19.42
C SER A 426 36.32 -0.52 -18.28
N LYS A 427 36.16 0.76 -18.64
CA LYS A 427 36.16 1.88 -17.70
C LYS A 427 35.01 2.82 -17.99
N ALA A 428 34.41 3.34 -16.94
CA ALA A 428 33.42 4.40 -17.00
C ALA A 428 33.68 5.45 -15.91
N THR A 429 33.08 6.61 -16.07
CA THR A 429 33.11 7.69 -15.09
C THR A 429 31.68 8.09 -14.79
N MET A 430 31.32 8.07 -13.50
CA MET A 430 30.06 8.64 -13.02
C MET A 430 30.31 10.00 -12.38
N LYS A 431 29.37 10.90 -12.55
CA LYS A 431 29.37 12.24 -11.94
C LYS A 431 28.01 12.53 -11.29
N THR A 432 27.93 13.61 -10.55
CA THR A 432 26.69 14.14 -10.01
C THR A 432 25.65 14.33 -11.11
N GLY A 433 24.44 13.80 -10.90
CA GLY A 433 23.35 13.78 -11.87
C GLY A 433 23.27 12.50 -12.72
N ASP A 434 24.30 11.66 -12.71
CA ASP A 434 24.26 10.42 -13.47
C ASP A 434 23.32 9.39 -12.83
N ILE A 435 22.73 8.56 -13.68
CA ILE A 435 21.70 7.60 -13.33
C ILE A 435 22.34 6.27 -12.97
N ALA A 436 22.23 5.87 -11.72
CA ALA A 436 22.66 4.55 -11.27
C ALA A 436 21.61 3.46 -11.54
N ILE A 437 20.31 3.82 -11.50
CA ILE A 437 19.19 2.89 -11.68
C ILE A 437 18.15 3.51 -12.62
N ALA A 438 17.80 2.77 -13.68
CA ALA A 438 16.68 3.07 -14.56
C ALA A 438 15.72 1.84 -14.58
N ALA A 439 14.52 1.97 -14.01
CA ALA A 439 13.64 0.83 -13.82
C ALA A 439 12.24 1.07 -14.39
N ILE A 440 11.80 0.18 -15.28
CA ILE A 440 10.39 0.02 -15.61
C ILE A 440 9.82 -0.98 -14.58
N THR A 441 9.09 -0.46 -13.60
CA THR A 441 8.62 -1.23 -12.45
C THR A 441 7.10 -1.33 -12.40
N SER A 442 6.58 -2.36 -11.78
CA SER A 442 5.20 -2.84 -11.89
C SER A 442 4.12 -1.96 -11.26
N CYS A 443 4.48 -0.95 -10.47
CA CYS A 443 3.51 -0.36 -9.53
C CYS A 443 2.34 0.37 -10.19
N THR A 444 2.58 1.34 -11.07
CA THR A 444 1.54 2.26 -11.57
C THR A 444 1.26 2.09 -13.06
N ASN A 445 2.33 1.97 -13.84
CA ASN A 445 2.28 2.17 -15.28
C ASN A 445 2.15 0.89 -16.10
N THR A 446 2.57 -0.26 -15.57
CA THR A 446 2.61 -1.49 -16.36
C THR A 446 1.24 -2.09 -16.67
N SER A 447 0.20 -1.69 -15.95
CA SER A 447 -1.20 -2.00 -16.28
C SER A 447 -1.70 -1.26 -17.53
N ASN A 448 -0.94 -0.30 -18.02
CA ASN A 448 -1.33 0.55 -19.15
C ASN A 448 -0.53 0.17 -20.41
N PRO A 449 -1.16 -0.51 -21.39
CA PRO A 449 -0.47 -0.94 -22.60
C PRO A 449 0.02 0.20 -23.47
N TYR A 450 -0.62 1.38 -23.41
CA TYR A 450 -0.20 2.55 -24.20
C TYR A 450 1.18 3.04 -23.81
N VAL A 451 1.47 3.14 -22.51
CA VAL A 451 2.79 3.57 -22.04
C VAL A 451 3.84 2.48 -22.14
N MET A 452 3.45 1.20 -21.98
CA MET A 452 4.39 0.08 -22.09
C MET A 452 4.80 -0.19 -23.52
N LEU A 453 3.86 -0.24 -24.47
CA LEU A 453 4.17 -0.38 -25.90
C LEU A 453 4.87 0.89 -26.43
N GLY A 454 4.49 2.05 -25.87
CA GLY A 454 5.22 3.29 -26.13
C GLY A 454 6.69 3.22 -25.76
N ALA A 455 7.01 2.67 -24.59
CA ALA A 455 8.40 2.44 -24.16
C ALA A 455 9.14 1.45 -25.10
N GLY A 456 8.48 0.37 -25.51
CA GLY A 456 9.01 -0.57 -26.48
C GLY A 456 9.32 0.07 -27.84
N LEU A 457 8.46 0.97 -28.31
CA LEU A 457 8.67 1.73 -29.54
C LEU A 457 9.84 2.74 -29.43
N VAL A 458 9.99 3.40 -28.27
CA VAL A 458 11.16 4.24 -27.98
C VAL A 458 12.44 3.41 -28.05
N ALA A 459 12.45 2.24 -27.40
CA ALA A 459 13.59 1.32 -27.43
C ALA A 459 13.92 0.88 -28.85
N LYS A 460 12.93 0.49 -29.65
CA LYS A 460 13.10 0.11 -31.05
C LYS A 460 13.78 1.20 -31.86
N LYS A 461 13.23 2.41 -31.82
CA LYS A 461 13.78 3.55 -32.56
C LYS A 461 15.20 3.93 -32.10
N ALA A 462 15.49 3.81 -30.80
CA ALA A 462 16.80 4.07 -30.24
C ALA A 462 17.83 3.04 -30.71
N VAL A 463 17.52 1.75 -30.64
CA VAL A 463 18.40 0.66 -31.10
C VAL A 463 18.66 0.75 -32.61
N GLU A 464 17.63 1.02 -33.42
CA GLU A 464 17.76 1.20 -34.87
C GLU A 464 18.68 2.37 -35.22
N LYS A 465 18.76 3.41 -34.39
CA LYS A 465 19.70 4.53 -34.53
C LYS A 465 21.09 4.23 -33.94
N GLY A 466 21.26 3.12 -33.23
CA GLY A 466 22.52 2.69 -32.61
C GLY A 466 22.84 3.27 -31.27
N LEU A 467 21.83 3.80 -30.55
CA LEU A 467 22.00 4.28 -29.19
C LEU A 467 22.17 3.08 -28.22
N LYS A 468 22.90 3.31 -27.15
CA LYS A 468 23.15 2.34 -26.08
C LYS A 468 23.02 3.01 -24.72
N VAL A 469 22.65 2.21 -23.73
CA VAL A 469 22.64 2.63 -22.32
C VAL A 469 24.09 2.55 -21.79
N PRO A 470 24.57 3.56 -21.02
CA PRO A 470 25.89 3.49 -20.39
C PRO A 470 26.01 2.30 -19.41
N GLU A 471 27.18 1.67 -19.34
CA GLU A 471 27.45 0.46 -18.55
C GLU A 471 27.22 0.63 -17.04
N TYR A 472 27.26 1.87 -16.54
CA TYR A 472 27.02 2.15 -15.12
C TYR A 472 25.55 2.22 -14.74
N VAL A 473 24.62 2.21 -15.69
CA VAL A 473 23.18 2.26 -15.43
C VAL A 473 22.63 0.86 -15.25
N LYS A 474 22.11 0.58 -14.08
CA LYS A 474 21.35 -0.65 -13.81
C LYS A 474 19.96 -0.52 -14.41
N THR A 475 19.67 -1.26 -15.47
CA THR A 475 18.37 -1.31 -16.14
C THR A 475 17.57 -2.54 -15.72
N SER A 476 16.24 -2.42 -15.64
CA SER A 476 15.37 -3.56 -15.34
C SER A 476 13.96 -3.35 -15.87
N LEU A 477 13.31 -4.48 -16.23
CA LEU A 477 11.88 -4.55 -16.56
C LEU A 477 11.21 -5.54 -15.61
N ALA A 478 10.32 -5.04 -14.76
CA ALA A 478 9.50 -5.87 -13.85
C ALA A 478 8.03 -5.51 -14.04
N PRO A 479 7.31 -6.15 -14.98
CA PRO A 479 5.92 -5.85 -15.26
C PRO A 479 4.98 -6.39 -14.18
N GLY A 480 3.79 -5.82 -14.12
CA GLY A 480 2.77 -6.19 -13.13
C GLY A 480 1.93 -7.41 -13.49
N SER A 481 2.07 -7.95 -14.71
CA SER A 481 1.48 -9.23 -15.11
C SER A 481 2.17 -9.82 -16.33
N LYS A 482 1.92 -11.11 -16.57
CA LYS A 482 2.44 -11.81 -17.77
C LYS A 482 1.82 -11.28 -19.07
N VAL A 483 0.65 -10.67 -19.02
CA VAL A 483 0.01 -10.02 -20.17
C VAL A 483 0.94 -8.97 -20.79
N VAL A 484 1.68 -8.22 -19.98
CA VAL A 484 2.63 -7.18 -20.44
C VAL A 484 3.73 -7.79 -21.32
N THR A 485 4.34 -8.87 -20.85
CA THR A 485 5.35 -9.58 -21.65
C THR A 485 4.75 -10.25 -22.88
N GLY A 486 3.52 -10.72 -22.79
CA GLY A 486 2.76 -11.24 -23.91
C GLY A 486 2.65 -10.24 -25.05
N TYR A 487 2.07 -9.08 -24.80
CA TYR A 487 1.92 -8.09 -25.87
C TYR A 487 3.22 -7.45 -26.32
N LEU A 488 4.23 -7.29 -25.46
CA LEU A 488 5.58 -6.83 -25.89
C LEU A 488 6.26 -7.82 -26.83
N ARG A 489 6.12 -9.12 -26.57
CA ARG A 489 6.58 -10.20 -27.44
C ARG A 489 5.83 -10.18 -28.78
N ASP A 490 4.51 -10.13 -28.74
CA ASP A 490 3.65 -10.23 -29.93
C ASP A 490 3.81 -8.99 -30.84
N ALA A 491 4.11 -7.84 -30.26
CA ALA A 491 4.50 -6.63 -31.00
C ALA A 491 5.95 -6.64 -31.53
N GLY A 492 6.76 -7.66 -31.16
CA GLY A 492 8.16 -7.74 -31.52
C GLY A 492 9.05 -6.66 -30.88
N LEU A 493 8.62 -6.10 -29.73
CA LEU A 493 9.32 -5.00 -29.06
C LEU A 493 10.25 -5.45 -27.93
N GLN A 494 10.02 -6.63 -27.35
CA GLN A 494 10.86 -7.16 -26.26
C GLN A 494 12.36 -7.22 -26.62
N PRO A 495 12.77 -7.71 -27.81
CA PRO A 495 14.19 -7.75 -28.16
C PRO A 495 14.90 -6.38 -28.12
N TYR A 496 14.21 -5.31 -28.46
CA TYR A 496 14.79 -3.96 -28.42
C TYR A 496 14.96 -3.44 -26.99
N LEU A 497 14.03 -3.77 -26.10
CA LEU A 497 14.17 -3.52 -24.66
C LEU A 497 15.35 -4.31 -24.07
N ASP A 498 15.49 -5.58 -24.46
CA ASP A 498 16.59 -6.47 -24.06
C ASP A 498 17.95 -5.93 -24.53
N ASP A 499 18.03 -5.41 -25.76
CA ASP A 499 19.26 -4.80 -26.33
C ASP A 499 19.70 -3.55 -25.54
N LEU A 500 18.77 -2.86 -24.89
CA LEU A 500 19.04 -1.74 -23.98
C LEU A 500 19.24 -2.16 -22.52
N GLY A 501 19.24 -3.45 -22.23
CA GLY A 501 19.40 -4.00 -20.89
C GLY A 501 18.12 -4.02 -20.04
N PHE A 502 16.96 -3.62 -20.58
CA PHE A 502 15.66 -3.75 -19.92
C PHE A 502 15.12 -5.19 -20.05
N ASN A 503 15.96 -6.16 -19.68
CA ASN A 503 15.55 -7.55 -19.60
C ASN A 503 14.53 -7.76 -18.48
N LEU A 504 13.65 -8.74 -18.66
CA LEU A 504 12.69 -9.16 -17.65
C LEU A 504 13.42 -9.72 -16.43
N VAL A 505 13.16 -9.14 -15.26
CA VAL A 505 13.83 -9.50 -14.00
C VAL A 505 12.90 -10.19 -12.99
N GLY A 506 11.59 -10.06 -13.15
CA GLY A 506 10.57 -10.61 -12.27
C GLY A 506 9.19 -10.04 -12.59
N TYR A 507 8.18 -10.58 -11.94
CA TYR A 507 6.81 -10.06 -11.94
C TYR A 507 6.44 -9.72 -10.51
N GLY A 508 6.18 -8.45 -10.22
CA GLY A 508 5.85 -7.99 -8.87
C GLY A 508 6.55 -6.71 -8.48
N CYS A 509 6.38 -6.31 -7.23
CA CYS A 509 6.92 -5.06 -6.70
C CYS A 509 8.43 -5.18 -6.44
N THR A 510 9.24 -4.49 -7.25
CA THR A 510 10.70 -4.54 -7.18
C THR A 510 11.28 -3.21 -6.71
N THR A 511 11.79 -2.39 -7.62
CA THR A 511 12.51 -1.14 -7.30
C THR A 511 11.72 -0.18 -6.44
N CYS A 512 10.42 -0.05 -6.65
CA CYS A 512 9.56 0.87 -5.89
C CYS A 512 9.42 0.53 -4.40
N ILE A 513 9.61 -0.74 -4.00
CA ILE A 513 9.55 -1.21 -2.60
C ILE A 513 10.95 -1.33 -1.95
N GLY A 514 12.01 -1.06 -2.69
CA GLY A 514 13.38 -1.24 -2.21
C GLY A 514 14.00 -2.60 -2.52
N ASN A 515 13.37 -3.37 -3.42
CA ASN A 515 13.90 -4.64 -3.93
C ASN A 515 14.74 -4.45 -5.20
N SER A 516 15.40 -3.30 -5.34
CA SER A 516 16.28 -3.01 -6.49
C SER A 516 17.46 -3.98 -6.60
N GLY A 517 17.80 -4.68 -5.50
CA GLY A 517 19.00 -5.49 -5.43
C GLY A 517 20.29 -4.65 -5.43
N PRO A 518 21.46 -5.28 -5.34
CA PRO A 518 22.74 -4.59 -5.31
C PRO A 518 23.09 -3.99 -6.66
N LEU A 519 23.87 -2.93 -6.66
CA LEU A 519 24.62 -2.49 -7.85
C LEU A 519 25.85 -3.39 -8.06
N LEU A 520 26.53 -3.26 -9.20
CA LEU A 520 27.81 -3.96 -9.36
C LEU A 520 28.80 -3.48 -8.29
N PRO A 521 29.61 -4.39 -7.71
CA PRO A 521 30.55 -4.02 -6.63
C PRO A 521 31.50 -2.87 -7.00
N GLU A 522 31.87 -2.79 -8.26
CA GLU A 522 32.73 -1.73 -8.82
C GLU A 522 32.03 -0.37 -8.82
N ILE A 523 30.73 -0.34 -9.09
CA ILE A 523 29.89 0.86 -9.05
C ILE A 523 29.64 1.27 -7.61
N GLU A 524 29.24 0.33 -6.73
CA GLU A 524 29.04 0.62 -5.30
C GLU A 524 30.30 1.21 -4.66
N LYS A 525 31.46 0.61 -4.98
CA LYS A 525 32.75 1.10 -4.47
C LYS A 525 33.05 2.52 -4.97
N ALA A 526 32.88 2.78 -6.26
CA ALA A 526 33.15 4.09 -6.85
C ALA A 526 32.23 5.19 -6.24
N ILE A 527 30.94 4.89 -6.07
CA ILE A 527 29.99 5.80 -5.39
C ILE A 527 30.37 6.01 -3.93
N ALA A 528 30.76 4.95 -3.20
CA ALA A 528 31.16 5.06 -1.79
C ALA A 528 32.45 5.86 -1.59
N ASP A 529 33.43 5.75 -2.50
CA ASP A 529 34.74 6.40 -2.38
C ASP A 529 34.65 7.91 -2.68
N GLU A 530 33.86 8.33 -3.68
CA GLU A 530 33.82 9.72 -4.16
C GLU A 530 32.51 10.45 -3.82
N ASP A 531 31.46 9.71 -3.44
CA ASP A 531 30.14 10.17 -3.03
C ASP A 531 29.52 11.24 -3.99
N PRO A 532 29.47 11.01 -5.31
CA PRO A 532 28.71 11.88 -6.20
C PRO A 532 27.22 11.72 -5.94
N LEU A 533 26.42 12.77 -6.15
CA LEU A 533 24.97 12.68 -6.06
C LEU A 533 24.42 11.93 -7.29
N VAL A 534 24.36 10.60 -7.18
CA VAL A 534 23.77 9.74 -8.22
C VAL A 534 22.27 9.65 -8.10
N THR A 535 21.61 9.34 -9.21
CA THR A 535 20.16 9.44 -9.35
C THR A 535 19.51 8.13 -9.78
N SER A 536 18.19 8.05 -9.65
CA SER A 536 17.38 7.03 -10.30
C SER A 536 16.20 7.63 -11.08
N VAL A 537 15.79 6.96 -12.15
CA VAL A 537 14.55 7.24 -12.87
C VAL A 537 13.75 5.95 -12.95
N LEU A 538 12.51 5.98 -12.47
CA LEU A 538 11.68 4.79 -12.41
C LEU A 538 10.20 5.09 -12.73
N SER A 539 9.52 4.13 -13.33
CA SER A 539 8.10 4.24 -13.65
C SER A 539 7.16 3.81 -12.50
N GLY A 540 7.63 3.98 -11.27
CA GLY A 540 6.89 3.66 -10.05
C GLY A 540 5.99 4.79 -9.56
N ASN A 541 5.55 4.67 -8.30
CA ASN A 541 4.70 5.64 -7.61
C ASN A 541 5.37 6.28 -6.38
N ARG A 542 6.49 5.77 -5.91
CA ARG A 542 7.23 6.27 -4.75
C ARG A 542 8.71 6.42 -5.05
N ASN A 543 9.27 7.52 -4.58
CA ASN A 543 10.67 7.90 -4.83
C ASN A 543 11.35 8.48 -3.59
N PHE A 544 10.96 8.02 -2.40
CA PHE A 544 11.54 8.49 -1.15
C PHE A 544 13.02 8.14 -1.05
N GLU A 545 13.82 9.05 -0.51
CA GLU A 545 15.24 8.82 -0.26
C GLU A 545 15.47 7.59 0.63
N GLY A 546 16.43 6.76 0.25
CA GLY A 546 16.76 5.52 0.94
C GLY A 546 15.80 4.34 0.69
N ARG A 547 14.68 4.59 -0.02
CA ARG A 547 13.71 3.54 -0.35
C ARG A 547 14.10 2.77 -1.62
N ILE A 548 14.57 3.47 -2.64
CA ILE A 548 14.91 2.85 -3.94
C ILE A 548 16.21 2.07 -3.83
N HIS A 549 17.25 2.72 -3.35
CA HIS A 549 18.54 2.09 -3.05
C HIS A 549 19.30 2.96 -2.02
N PRO A 550 20.06 2.36 -1.08
CA PRO A 550 20.74 3.12 -0.03
C PRO A 550 21.73 4.19 -0.55
N LEU A 551 22.37 3.92 -1.69
CA LEU A 551 23.36 4.82 -2.29
C LEU A 551 22.76 5.88 -3.22
N VAL A 552 21.47 5.79 -3.56
CA VAL A 552 20.82 6.70 -4.52
C VAL A 552 19.93 7.69 -3.77
N LYS A 553 20.32 8.96 -3.79
CA LYS A 553 19.72 10.00 -2.93
C LYS A 553 18.66 10.84 -3.64
N ALA A 554 18.71 10.94 -4.98
CA ALA A 554 17.75 11.69 -5.79
C ALA A 554 17.03 10.73 -6.74
N ASN A 555 15.71 10.65 -6.61
CA ASN A 555 14.89 9.66 -7.30
C ASN A 555 13.73 10.35 -8.04
N TYR A 556 13.55 10.01 -9.31
CA TYR A 556 12.55 10.66 -10.18
C TYR A 556 11.55 9.62 -10.71
N LEU A 557 10.27 9.94 -10.56
CA LEU A 557 9.18 9.19 -11.19
C LEU A 557 8.94 9.71 -12.59
N ALA A 558 8.77 8.82 -13.55
CA ALA A 558 8.55 9.18 -14.94
C ALA A 558 7.74 8.10 -15.68
N SER A 559 7.23 8.44 -16.86
CA SER A 559 6.63 7.45 -17.76
C SER A 559 7.67 6.38 -18.17
N PRO A 560 7.23 5.14 -18.49
CA PRO A 560 8.12 4.11 -19.03
C PRO A 560 8.95 4.59 -20.25
N GLN A 561 8.36 5.40 -21.11
CA GLN A 561 9.05 5.99 -22.26
C GLN A 561 10.21 6.90 -21.83
N LEU A 562 9.96 7.78 -20.83
CA LEU A 562 11.00 8.67 -20.31
C LEU A 562 12.07 7.90 -19.52
N VAL A 563 11.70 6.79 -18.85
CA VAL A 563 12.69 5.91 -18.19
C VAL A 563 13.70 5.40 -19.23
N VAL A 564 13.24 4.93 -20.39
CA VAL A 564 14.12 4.48 -21.47
C VAL A 564 14.98 5.64 -22.00
N ALA A 565 14.38 6.80 -22.25
CA ALA A 565 15.07 7.98 -22.76
C ALA A 565 16.18 8.46 -21.80
N TYR A 566 15.90 8.55 -20.50
CA TYR A 566 16.89 8.94 -19.50
C TYR A 566 17.97 7.88 -19.28
N ALA A 567 17.62 6.59 -19.38
CA ALA A 567 18.63 5.53 -19.35
C ALA A 567 19.65 5.66 -20.48
N LEU A 568 19.18 5.99 -21.69
CA LEU A 568 20.03 6.24 -22.85
C LEU A 568 20.93 7.48 -22.65
N ALA A 569 20.39 8.55 -22.07
CA ALA A 569 21.15 9.75 -21.73
C ALA A 569 22.17 9.50 -20.62
N GLY A 570 21.89 8.55 -19.71
CA GLY A 570 22.74 8.21 -18.59
C GLY A 570 22.76 9.25 -17.46
N THR A 571 22.06 10.35 -17.59
CA THR A 571 22.05 11.46 -16.62
C THR A 571 20.71 12.18 -16.62
N VAL A 572 20.34 12.77 -15.47
CA VAL A 572 19.21 13.71 -15.36
C VAL A 572 19.62 15.16 -15.59
N ASP A 573 20.93 15.44 -15.59
CA ASP A 573 21.50 16.76 -15.87
C ASP A 573 21.58 17.01 -17.39
N ILE A 574 20.43 16.93 -18.04
CA ILE A 574 20.25 17.09 -19.48
C ILE A 574 18.91 17.72 -19.80
N ASP A 575 18.87 18.61 -20.78
CA ASP A 575 17.63 19.07 -21.41
C ASP A 575 17.27 18.15 -22.58
N LEU A 576 16.47 17.13 -22.33
CA LEU A 576 16.07 16.14 -23.34
C LEU A 576 15.31 16.74 -24.53
N GLN A 577 14.76 17.93 -24.42
CA GLN A 577 14.05 18.57 -25.53
C GLN A 577 15.01 19.23 -26.53
N ASN A 578 16.15 19.74 -26.05
CA ASN A 578 17.05 20.58 -26.83
C ASN A 578 18.49 20.02 -26.95
N GLU A 579 18.89 19.11 -26.06
CA GLU A 579 20.23 18.48 -26.11
C GLU A 579 20.14 17.07 -26.70
N PRO A 580 21.17 16.61 -27.43
CA PRO A 580 21.19 15.25 -27.98
C PRO A 580 21.33 14.21 -26.85
N ILE A 581 20.58 13.11 -26.98
CA ILE A 581 20.67 11.95 -26.05
C ILE A 581 22.00 11.21 -26.30
N GLY A 582 22.44 11.14 -27.53
CA GLY A 582 23.66 10.44 -27.93
C GLY A 582 23.92 10.59 -29.41
N LYS A 583 24.91 9.81 -29.89
CA LYS A 583 25.24 9.78 -31.34
C LYS A 583 24.76 8.49 -31.99
N GLY A 584 24.16 8.62 -33.14
CA GLY A 584 23.72 7.49 -33.94
C GLY A 584 24.90 6.74 -34.62
N ASN A 585 24.57 5.61 -35.26
CA ASN A 585 25.54 4.82 -36.03
C ASN A 585 26.21 5.60 -37.18
N ASP A 586 25.56 6.66 -37.66
CA ASP A 586 26.07 7.58 -38.70
C ASP A 586 26.95 8.70 -38.13
N GLY A 587 27.08 8.78 -36.79
CA GLY A 587 27.80 9.82 -36.06
C GLY A 587 27.02 11.11 -35.84
N GLU A 588 25.79 11.20 -36.35
CA GLU A 588 24.89 12.36 -36.13
C GLU A 588 24.29 12.35 -34.74
N ASP A 589 23.93 13.54 -34.28
CA ASP A 589 23.28 13.72 -32.99
C ASP A 589 21.81 13.21 -33.03
N VAL A 590 21.44 12.42 -32.06
CA VAL A 590 20.09 11.86 -31.90
C VAL A 590 19.37 12.55 -30.74
N TYR A 591 18.20 13.10 -31.00
CA TYR A 591 17.38 13.82 -30.03
C TYR A 591 16.15 13.00 -29.62
N LEU A 592 15.51 13.40 -28.52
CA LEU A 592 14.28 12.74 -28.02
C LEU A 592 13.21 12.64 -29.12
N LYS A 593 12.98 13.71 -29.88
CA LYS A 593 11.99 13.74 -30.98
C LYS A 593 12.24 12.69 -32.06
N ASP A 594 13.50 12.24 -32.25
CA ASP A 594 13.88 11.26 -33.27
C ASP A 594 13.52 9.83 -32.88
N ILE A 595 13.31 9.59 -31.60
CA ILE A 595 12.97 8.26 -31.03
C ILE A 595 11.58 8.21 -30.39
N TRP A 596 10.87 9.35 -30.27
CA TRP A 596 9.54 9.39 -29.66
C TRP A 596 8.47 8.93 -30.63
N PRO A 597 7.62 7.94 -30.26
CA PRO A 597 6.56 7.47 -31.16
C PRO A 597 5.39 8.46 -31.21
N SER A 598 4.69 8.50 -32.32
CA SER A 598 3.41 9.22 -32.42
C SER A 598 2.31 8.49 -31.67
N ILE A 599 1.26 9.22 -31.27
CA ILE A 599 0.07 8.62 -30.62
C ILE A 599 -0.52 7.53 -31.52
N LYS A 600 -0.55 7.78 -32.84
CA LYS A 600 -1.09 6.81 -33.80
C LYS A 600 -0.26 5.51 -33.84
N GLU A 601 1.06 5.59 -33.85
CA GLU A 601 1.93 4.40 -33.79
C GLU A 601 1.67 3.58 -32.54
N VAL A 602 1.51 4.24 -31.40
CA VAL A 602 1.21 3.57 -30.12
C VAL A 602 -0.18 2.92 -30.18
N SER A 603 -1.20 3.66 -30.58
CA SER A 603 -2.57 3.14 -30.65
C SER A 603 -2.70 1.98 -31.63
N ASP A 604 -2.15 2.10 -32.84
CA ASP A 604 -2.17 1.02 -33.83
C ASP A 604 -1.47 -0.25 -33.31
N THR A 605 -0.40 -0.08 -32.54
CA THR A 605 0.32 -1.21 -31.92
C THR A 605 -0.54 -1.86 -30.83
N VAL A 606 -1.12 -1.06 -29.93
CA VAL A 606 -2.05 -1.55 -28.89
C VAL A 606 -3.19 -2.36 -29.52
N ASP A 607 -3.87 -1.79 -30.51
CA ASP A 607 -5.01 -2.43 -31.17
C ASP A 607 -4.64 -3.74 -31.87
N SER A 608 -3.38 -3.90 -32.26
CA SER A 608 -2.90 -5.11 -32.96
C SER A 608 -2.56 -6.28 -32.05
N VAL A 609 -2.17 -6.06 -30.79
CA VAL A 609 -1.62 -7.10 -29.93
C VAL A 609 -2.31 -7.25 -28.57
N VAL A 610 -3.04 -6.24 -28.11
CA VAL A 610 -3.78 -6.33 -26.82
C VAL A 610 -5.17 -6.86 -27.08
N THR A 611 -5.36 -8.15 -26.89
CA THR A 611 -6.58 -8.87 -27.25
C THR A 611 -7.14 -9.67 -26.06
N PRO A 612 -8.45 -9.98 -26.05
CA PRO A 612 -9.06 -10.81 -25.01
C PRO A 612 -8.39 -12.19 -24.87
N GLU A 613 -8.00 -12.78 -26.00
CA GLU A 613 -7.35 -14.08 -26.04
C GLU A 613 -6.05 -14.11 -25.24
N LEU A 614 -5.26 -13.03 -25.32
CA LEU A 614 -4.02 -12.87 -24.55
C LEU A 614 -4.30 -12.89 -23.04
N PHE A 615 -5.31 -12.16 -22.57
CA PHE A 615 -5.67 -12.16 -21.15
C PHE A 615 -6.19 -13.53 -20.70
N ILE A 616 -7.03 -14.18 -21.49
CA ILE A 616 -7.56 -15.52 -21.19
C ILE A 616 -6.40 -16.54 -21.10
N GLU A 617 -5.44 -16.49 -22.03
CA GLU A 617 -4.28 -17.37 -22.04
C GLU A 617 -3.39 -17.19 -20.81
N GLU A 618 -3.01 -15.95 -20.50
CA GLU A 618 -2.04 -15.63 -19.43
C GLU A 618 -2.63 -15.84 -18.03
N TYR A 619 -3.95 -15.64 -17.85
CA TYR A 619 -4.62 -15.93 -16.58
C TYR A 619 -5.22 -17.36 -16.49
N ASN A 620 -5.02 -18.18 -17.51
CA ASN A 620 -5.45 -19.57 -17.44
C ASN A 620 -4.72 -20.25 -16.28
N ASN A 621 -5.52 -20.88 -15.40
CA ASN A 621 -4.99 -21.62 -14.26
C ASN A 621 -4.11 -20.77 -13.31
N VAL A 622 -4.54 -19.52 -13.03
CA VAL A 622 -3.80 -18.51 -12.27
C VAL A 622 -3.23 -19.00 -10.92
N TYR A 623 -3.93 -19.88 -10.23
CA TYR A 623 -3.51 -20.43 -8.93
C TYR A 623 -2.49 -21.57 -9.01
N ASN A 624 -2.20 -22.12 -10.21
CA ASN A 624 -1.30 -23.26 -10.43
C ASN A 624 -0.37 -23.03 -11.64
N ASN A 625 -0.05 -21.79 -11.94
CA ASN A 625 0.73 -21.41 -13.12
C ASN A 625 2.26 -21.34 -12.89
N ASN A 626 2.76 -21.84 -11.75
CA ASN A 626 4.17 -21.85 -11.39
C ASN A 626 4.58 -23.27 -10.93
N GLU A 627 5.53 -23.89 -11.65
CA GLU A 627 5.98 -25.25 -11.37
C GLU A 627 6.63 -25.38 -9.99
N LEU A 628 7.50 -24.45 -9.60
CA LEU A 628 8.16 -24.45 -8.29
C LEU A 628 7.15 -24.36 -7.13
N TRP A 629 6.07 -23.61 -7.33
CA TRP A 629 4.97 -23.53 -6.35
C TRP A 629 4.21 -24.85 -6.26
N ASN A 630 3.93 -25.48 -7.38
CA ASN A 630 3.18 -26.76 -7.44
C ASN A 630 3.96 -27.93 -6.84
N GLU A 631 5.29 -27.85 -6.82
CA GLU A 631 6.18 -28.86 -6.24
C GLU A 631 6.36 -28.73 -4.72
N ILE A 632 5.85 -27.67 -4.10
CA ILE A 632 5.94 -27.49 -2.65
C ILE A 632 5.09 -28.55 -1.94
N ASP A 633 5.75 -29.40 -1.15
CA ASP A 633 5.06 -30.39 -0.34
C ASP A 633 4.43 -29.76 0.90
N VAL A 634 3.12 -29.96 1.07
CA VAL A 634 2.35 -29.43 2.21
C VAL A 634 1.42 -30.49 2.77
N THR A 635 1.25 -30.47 4.08
CA THR A 635 0.33 -31.35 4.79
C THR A 635 -1.12 -30.92 4.60
N ASP A 636 -2.03 -31.91 4.56
CA ASP A 636 -3.47 -31.66 4.52
C ASP A 636 -4.06 -31.70 5.94
N GLN A 637 -3.50 -30.86 6.83
CA GLN A 637 -3.91 -30.75 8.23
C GLN A 637 -4.65 -29.41 8.44
N PRO A 638 -5.77 -29.40 9.17
CA PRO A 638 -6.52 -28.18 9.41
C PRO A 638 -5.83 -27.21 10.39
N LEU A 639 -4.91 -27.72 11.22
CA LEU A 639 -4.07 -26.92 12.13
C LEU A 639 -2.64 -26.88 11.58
N TYR A 640 -2.03 -25.70 11.60
CA TYR A 640 -0.63 -25.53 11.26
C TYR A 640 0.26 -26.04 12.40
N ASP A 641 1.26 -26.85 12.05
CA ASP A 641 2.27 -27.34 13.00
C ASP A 641 3.41 -26.32 13.10
N PHE A 642 3.29 -25.40 14.04
CA PHE A 642 4.30 -24.36 14.24
C PHE A 642 5.60 -24.96 14.77
N ASP A 643 6.69 -24.88 14.01
CA ASP A 643 8.02 -25.25 14.46
C ASP A 643 8.57 -24.14 15.39
N PRO A 644 8.84 -24.41 16.67
CA PRO A 644 9.36 -23.41 17.60
C PRO A 644 10.78 -22.92 17.22
N ASN A 645 11.50 -23.64 16.36
CA ASN A 645 12.82 -23.24 15.86
C ASN A 645 12.76 -22.46 14.55
N SER A 646 11.58 -22.31 13.93
CA SER A 646 11.44 -21.54 12.70
C SER A 646 11.86 -20.07 12.91
N THR A 647 12.57 -19.53 11.94
CA THR A 647 12.93 -18.10 11.92
C THR A 647 12.07 -17.26 10.95
N TYR A 648 11.05 -17.88 10.33
CA TYR A 648 10.09 -17.23 9.42
C TYR A 648 8.65 -17.26 9.92
N ILE A 649 8.18 -18.41 10.43
CA ILE A 649 6.78 -18.59 10.83
C ILE A 649 6.74 -19.07 12.30
N GLN A 650 6.22 -18.22 13.16
CA GLN A 650 6.09 -18.48 14.60
C GLN A 650 4.65 -18.28 15.05
N ASN A 651 4.21 -19.09 16.03
CA ASN A 651 2.92 -18.87 16.69
C ASN A 651 3.01 -17.61 17.58
N PRO A 652 2.36 -16.49 17.23
CA PRO A 652 2.47 -15.27 18.01
C PRO A 652 1.84 -15.41 19.39
N SER A 653 2.40 -14.72 20.36
CA SER A 653 1.99 -14.82 21.77
C SER A 653 0.71 -14.06 22.13
N PHE A 654 0.02 -13.46 21.16
CA PHE A 654 -1.18 -12.64 21.39
C PHE A 654 -2.34 -13.37 22.08
N PHE A 655 -2.44 -14.68 21.85
CA PHE A 655 -3.54 -15.52 22.36
C PHE A 655 -3.12 -16.38 23.56
N GLN A 656 -1.89 -16.29 24.02
CA GLN A 656 -1.42 -17.08 25.16
C GLN A 656 -2.12 -16.62 26.46
N GLY A 657 -2.67 -17.58 27.19
CA GLY A 657 -3.36 -17.32 28.46
C GLY A 657 -4.69 -16.59 28.32
N LEU A 658 -5.29 -16.61 27.12
CA LEU A 658 -6.57 -15.94 26.87
C LEU A 658 -7.68 -16.55 27.75
N SER A 659 -8.34 -15.72 28.56
CA SER A 659 -9.54 -16.09 29.32
C SER A 659 -10.76 -16.18 28.39
N LYS A 660 -11.74 -17.02 28.72
CA LYS A 660 -13.01 -17.11 27.99
C LYS A 660 -13.84 -15.82 28.08
N GLU A 661 -13.76 -15.13 29.21
CA GLU A 661 -14.45 -13.87 29.46
C GLU A 661 -13.52 -12.68 29.12
N PRO A 662 -14.07 -11.56 28.62
CA PRO A 662 -13.29 -10.34 28.42
C PRO A 662 -12.76 -9.79 29.75
N GLY A 663 -11.73 -8.96 29.64
CA GLY A 663 -11.24 -8.15 30.75
C GLY A 663 -12.14 -6.97 31.06
N THR A 664 -11.66 -6.09 31.95
CA THR A 664 -12.29 -4.81 32.28
C THR A 664 -11.30 -3.68 32.00
N ILE A 665 -11.83 -2.50 31.66
CA ILE A 665 -11.01 -1.30 31.51
C ILE A 665 -10.63 -0.82 32.92
N VAL A 666 -9.35 -0.82 33.22
CA VAL A 666 -8.82 -0.47 34.55
C VAL A 666 -7.76 0.62 34.43
N PRO A 667 -7.52 1.42 35.49
CA PRO A 667 -6.48 2.42 35.50
C PRO A 667 -5.10 1.82 35.20
N LEU A 668 -4.30 2.54 34.42
CA LEU A 668 -2.91 2.19 34.16
C LEU A 668 -2.02 2.91 35.19
N ASN A 669 -1.16 2.17 35.89
CA ASN A 669 -0.36 2.73 36.98
C ASN A 669 1.11 2.37 36.84
N GLY A 670 1.99 3.32 37.20
CA GLY A 670 3.41 3.09 37.30
C GLY A 670 4.11 2.76 35.99
N LEU A 671 3.60 3.26 34.86
CA LEU A 671 4.20 3.04 33.55
C LEU A 671 5.53 3.79 33.43
N ARG A 672 6.52 3.18 32.77
CA ARG A 672 7.80 3.84 32.46
C ARG A 672 7.83 4.30 31.01
N VAL A 673 8.43 5.47 30.79
CA VAL A 673 8.57 6.02 29.46
C VAL A 673 9.69 5.30 28.73
N MET A 674 9.34 4.60 27.65
CA MET A 674 10.30 3.85 26.81
C MET A 674 10.79 4.69 25.63
N GLY A 675 9.95 5.56 25.11
CA GLY A 675 10.27 6.40 23.98
C GLY A 675 9.66 7.79 24.10
N LYS A 676 10.46 8.80 23.74
CA LYS A 676 10.01 10.18 23.57
C LYS A 676 10.46 10.64 22.18
N PHE A 677 9.49 10.69 21.26
CA PHE A 677 9.73 10.95 19.85
C PHE A 677 9.17 12.31 19.45
N GLY A 678 9.73 12.89 18.38
CA GLY A 678 9.24 14.12 17.78
C GLY A 678 8.06 13.91 16.82
N ASP A 679 7.87 14.89 15.93
CA ASP A 679 6.81 14.87 14.92
C ASP A 679 7.11 13.89 13.77
N SER A 680 6.05 13.48 13.08
CA SER A 680 6.12 12.74 11.82
C SER A 680 6.87 11.40 11.91
N VAL A 681 6.71 10.71 13.02
CA VAL A 681 7.23 9.33 13.17
C VAL A 681 6.39 8.41 12.30
N THR A 682 7.02 7.82 11.31
CA THR A 682 6.34 6.93 10.35
C THR A 682 6.21 5.50 10.90
N THR A 683 5.32 4.72 10.29
CA THR A 683 5.23 3.28 10.56
C THR A 683 6.52 2.54 10.19
N ASP A 684 7.34 3.06 9.26
CA ASP A 684 8.69 2.56 8.96
C ASP A 684 9.68 2.80 10.10
N HIS A 685 9.57 3.91 10.81
CA HIS A 685 10.36 4.16 12.02
C HIS A 685 9.99 3.20 13.14
N ILE A 686 8.69 2.90 13.29
CA ILE A 686 8.18 2.01 14.35
C ILE A 686 8.45 0.54 14.01
N SER A 687 8.18 0.12 12.78
CA SER A 687 8.38 -1.26 12.33
C SER A 687 9.03 -1.29 10.94
N PRO A 688 10.36 -1.42 10.86
CA PRO A 688 11.09 -1.40 9.59
C PRO A 688 10.75 -2.61 8.71
N ALA A 689 10.90 -2.43 7.39
CA ALA A 689 10.74 -3.50 6.40
C ALA A 689 12.05 -3.93 5.74
N GLY A 690 13.08 -3.09 5.84
CA GLY A 690 14.36 -3.28 5.15
C GLY A 690 15.27 -4.34 5.76
N ALA A 691 16.54 -4.28 5.40
CA ALA A 691 17.58 -5.22 5.84
C ALA A 691 17.73 -5.25 7.36
N ILE A 692 18.04 -6.43 7.89
CA ILE A 692 18.29 -6.68 9.32
C ILE A 692 19.80 -6.52 9.60
N GLY A 693 20.14 -5.57 10.46
CA GLY A 693 21.52 -5.34 10.88
C GLY A 693 22.03 -6.46 11.79
N LYS A 694 23.24 -6.97 11.54
CA LYS A 694 23.81 -8.11 12.28
C LYS A 694 23.98 -7.86 13.80
N ASP A 695 24.20 -6.62 14.19
CA ASP A 695 24.46 -6.22 15.59
C ASP A 695 23.18 -5.79 16.33
N THR A 696 22.05 -5.77 15.65
CA THR A 696 20.73 -5.47 16.23
C THR A 696 20.20 -6.65 17.04
N PRO A 697 19.22 -6.44 17.95
CA PRO A 697 18.57 -7.55 18.66
C PRO A 697 18.00 -8.63 17.72
N ALA A 698 17.41 -8.22 16.59
CA ALA A 698 16.89 -9.16 15.58
C ALA A 698 18.03 -9.92 14.87
N GLY A 699 19.13 -9.23 14.53
CA GLY A 699 20.29 -9.87 13.92
C GLY A 699 20.96 -10.89 14.86
N LYS A 700 21.07 -10.57 16.14
CA LYS A 700 21.58 -11.51 17.15
C LYS A 700 20.67 -12.73 17.30
N TYR A 701 19.35 -12.52 17.37
CA TYR A 701 18.38 -13.60 17.39
C TYR A 701 18.55 -14.57 16.22
N LEU A 702 18.72 -14.06 15.01
CA LEU A 702 18.94 -14.89 13.83
C LEU A 702 20.27 -15.65 13.88
N GLN A 703 21.33 -15.00 14.37
CA GLN A 703 22.64 -15.67 14.56
C GLN A 703 22.56 -16.78 15.62
N ASP A 704 21.84 -16.55 16.71
CA ASP A 704 21.61 -17.57 17.76
C ASP A 704 20.85 -18.80 17.21
N HIS A 705 20.02 -18.58 16.19
CA HIS A 705 19.32 -19.64 15.42
C HIS A 705 20.17 -20.14 14.23
N GLN A 706 21.46 -19.83 14.19
CA GLN A 706 22.41 -20.31 13.16
C GLN A 706 22.08 -19.85 11.72
N VAL A 707 21.33 -18.75 11.56
CA VAL A 707 21.06 -18.16 10.24
C VAL A 707 22.29 -17.36 9.80
N PRO A 708 22.91 -17.68 8.66
CA PRO A 708 24.03 -16.89 8.14
C PRO A 708 23.61 -15.46 7.82
N ILE A 709 24.51 -14.47 8.01
CA ILE A 709 24.19 -13.05 7.76
C ILE A 709 23.65 -12.81 6.34
N ARG A 710 24.21 -13.49 5.33
CA ARG A 710 23.77 -13.39 3.95
C ARG A 710 22.32 -13.90 3.73
N GLU A 711 21.78 -14.67 4.69
CA GLU A 711 20.47 -15.29 4.65
C GLU A 711 19.47 -14.60 5.61
N PHE A 712 19.85 -13.47 6.19
CA PHE A 712 18.96 -12.71 7.09
C PHE A 712 17.68 -12.27 6.38
N ASN A 713 17.78 -12.01 5.07
CA ASN A 713 16.68 -11.45 4.29
C ASN A 713 16.27 -10.08 4.88
N SER A 714 15.01 -9.75 4.95
CA SER A 714 14.51 -8.47 5.44
C SER A 714 13.49 -8.63 6.56
N TYR A 715 13.25 -7.57 7.32
CA TYR A 715 12.11 -7.55 8.25
C TYR A 715 10.78 -7.82 7.53
N GLY A 716 10.61 -7.29 6.31
CA GLY A 716 9.41 -7.52 5.50
C GLY A 716 9.14 -9.00 5.24
N SER A 717 10.17 -9.77 4.90
CA SER A 717 10.06 -11.21 4.63
C SER A 717 9.85 -12.06 5.90
N ARG A 718 10.16 -11.53 7.08
CA ARG A 718 10.06 -12.24 8.37
C ARG A 718 8.88 -11.79 9.23
N ARG A 719 7.92 -11.08 8.67
CA ARG A 719 6.73 -10.61 9.40
C ARG A 719 5.84 -11.71 9.97
N GLY A 720 5.98 -12.95 9.50
CA GLY A 720 5.37 -14.14 10.10
C GLY A 720 6.05 -14.62 11.40
N ASN A 721 7.14 -13.99 11.81
CA ASN A 721 7.87 -14.33 13.04
C ASN A 721 7.85 -13.14 14.02
N HIS A 722 7.00 -13.24 15.03
CA HIS A 722 6.84 -12.19 16.05
C HIS A 722 8.13 -11.94 16.85
N GLU A 723 9.01 -12.93 17.01
CA GLU A 723 10.28 -12.79 17.73
C GLU A 723 11.27 -11.87 16.98
N VAL A 724 11.31 -11.96 15.64
CA VAL A 724 12.09 -11.03 14.82
C VAL A 724 11.44 -9.65 14.84
N MET A 725 10.12 -9.59 14.67
CA MET A 725 9.42 -8.32 14.52
C MET A 725 9.39 -7.48 15.81
N VAL A 726 9.23 -8.09 16.98
CA VAL A 726 9.30 -7.36 18.25
C VAL A 726 10.69 -6.79 18.50
N ARG A 727 11.75 -7.51 18.10
CA ARG A 727 13.13 -7.04 18.18
C ARG A 727 13.44 -5.91 17.18
N GLY A 728 12.69 -5.87 16.09
CA GLY A 728 12.74 -4.80 15.08
C GLY A 728 11.89 -3.57 15.43
N THR A 729 11.00 -3.67 16.41
CA THR A 729 10.12 -2.57 16.77
C THR A 729 10.93 -1.40 17.36
N PHE A 730 10.74 -0.20 16.75
CA PHE A 730 11.56 1.00 16.99
C PHE A 730 13.07 0.85 16.68
N ALA A 731 13.45 -0.14 15.90
CA ALA A 731 14.85 -0.39 15.54
C ALA A 731 15.27 0.22 14.19
N ASN A 732 14.48 1.09 13.60
CA ASN A 732 14.86 1.81 12.39
C ASN A 732 16.09 2.67 12.65
N ILE A 733 17.06 2.62 11.74
CA ILE A 733 18.35 3.32 11.87
C ILE A 733 18.23 4.86 11.90
N ARG A 734 17.09 5.41 11.49
CA ARG A 734 16.83 6.86 11.45
C ARG A 734 15.96 7.37 12.59
N ILE A 735 15.43 6.48 13.43
CA ILE A 735 14.63 6.91 14.57
C ILE A 735 15.53 7.60 15.61
N LYS A 736 15.01 8.68 16.19
CA LYS A 736 15.70 9.44 17.24
C LYS A 736 14.86 9.44 18.49
N ASN A 737 15.31 8.73 19.50
CA ASN A 737 14.69 8.72 20.82
C ASN A 737 15.38 9.76 21.70
N GLN A 738 14.65 10.76 22.19
CA GLN A 738 15.16 11.82 23.05
C GLN A 738 15.66 11.27 24.41
N LEU A 739 15.26 10.05 24.79
CA LEU A 739 15.71 9.37 26.01
C LEU A 739 17.12 8.77 25.87
N ALA A 740 17.68 8.73 24.68
CA ALA A 740 19.04 8.27 24.41
C ALA A 740 19.79 9.33 23.56
N PRO A 741 20.10 10.51 24.13
CA PRO A 741 20.73 11.59 23.39
C PRO A 741 22.07 11.17 22.77
N GLY A 742 22.32 11.61 21.54
CA GLY A 742 23.54 11.30 20.79
C GLY A 742 23.55 9.95 20.12
N THR A 743 22.46 9.16 20.19
CA THR A 743 22.28 7.93 19.43
C THR A 743 21.33 8.14 18.25
N GLU A 744 21.52 7.36 17.18
CA GLU A 744 20.55 7.13 16.13
C GLU A 744 20.19 5.64 16.12
N GLY A 745 18.92 5.32 15.78
CA GLY A 745 18.42 3.97 15.84
C GLY A 745 17.63 3.64 17.10
N GLY A 746 17.37 2.36 17.31
CA GLY A 746 16.46 1.86 18.33
C GLY A 746 17.02 1.77 19.73
N PHE A 747 17.46 2.86 20.30
CA PHE A 747 18.02 2.92 21.67
C PHE A 747 17.13 3.70 22.62
N THR A 748 17.21 3.34 23.89
CA THR A 748 16.54 4.05 24.99
C THR A 748 17.42 3.99 26.25
N THR A 749 17.05 4.75 27.26
CA THR A 749 17.66 4.64 28.60
C THR A 749 16.77 3.76 29.48
N TYR A 750 17.34 2.68 30.02
CA TYR A 750 16.71 1.87 31.05
C TYR A 750 16.90 2.58 32.41
N TRP A 751 15.84 3.23 32.87
CA TRP A 751 15.91 4.14 34.00
C TRP A 751 16.35 3.52 35.36
N PRO A 752 16.02 2.26 35.68
CA PRO A 752 16.50 1.66 36.95
C PRO A 752 18.02 1.65 37.11
N THR A 753 18.77 1.58 35.98
CA THR A 753 20.26 1.59 35.99
C THR A 753 20.87 2.78 35.27
N ASN A 754 20.05 3.61 34.60
CA ASN A 754 20.46 4.72 33.73
C ASN A 754 21.39 4.27 32.56
N GLU A 755 21.24 3.04 32.11
CA GLU A 755 22.00 2.48 30.99
C GLU A 755 21.30 2.71 29.67
N VAL A 756 22.04 3.16 28.65
CA VAL A 756 21.57 3.22 27.27
C VAL A 756 21.69 1.83 26.63
N MET A 757 20.61 1.32 26.10
CA MET A 757 20.57 -0.01 25.48
C MET A 757 19.53 -0.07 24.35
N PRO A 758 19.52 -1.12 23.52
CA PRO A 758 18.43 -1.31 22.55
C PRO A 758 17.06 -1.31 23.23
N ILE A 759 16.06 -0.74 22.54
CA ILE A 759 14.68 -0.64 23.06
C ILE A 759 14.14 -2.01 23.44
N PHE A 760 14.37 -3.03 22.61
CA PHE A 760 13.94 -4.40 22.90
C PHE A 760 14.50 -4.91 24.23
N ASP A 761 15.81 -4.75 24.44
CA ASP A 761 16.48 -5.25 25.64
C ASP A 761 15.95 -4.55 26.91
N ALA A 762 15.73 -3.24 26.85
CA ALA A 762 15.12 -2.48 27.94
C ALA A 762 13.68 -2.91 28.21
N ALA A 763 12.88 -3.09 27.14
CA ALA A 763 11.49 -3.53 27.26
C ALA A 763 11.38 -4.93 27.91
N MET A 764 12.27 -5.85 27.56
CA MET A 764 12.29 -7.17 28.20
C MET A 764 12.63 -7.11 29.69
N LYS A 765 13.57 -6.25 30.09
CA LYS A 765 13.87 -6.01 31.52
C LYS A 765 12.65 -5.46 32.27
N TYR A 766 11.96 -4.48 31.72
CA TYR A 766 10.73 -3.96 32.30
C TYR A 766 9.61 -5.03 32.38
N LYS A 767 9.52 -5.89 31.40
CA LYS A 767 8.56 -6.99 31.38
C LYS A 767 8.82 -8.02 32.46
N GLU A 768 10.10 -8.36 32.71
CA GLU A 768 10.51 -9.24 33.81
C GLU A 768 10.12 -8.66 35.18
N ASP A 769 10.17 -7.34 35.34
CA ASP A 769 9.78 -6.63 36.57
C ASP A 769 8.26 -6.38 36.64
N GLY A 770 7.50 -6.78 35.64
CA GLY A 770 6.03 -6.54 35.57
C GLY A 770 5.65 -5.07 35.33
N THR A 771 6.58 -4.25 34.83
CA THR A 771 6.37 -2.81 34.59
C THR A 771 5.84 -2.57 33.19
N GLY A 772 4.67 -1.92 33.08
CA GLY A 772 4.12 -1.47 31.81
C GLY A 772 4.84 -0.23 31.25
N LEU A 773 4.72 -0.01 29.95
CA LEU A 773 5.43 1.05 29.25
C LEU A 773 4.49 2.07 28.60
N VAL A 774 5.01 3.29 28.40
CA VAL A 774 4.34 4.38 27.66
C VAL A 774 5.31 4.99 26.66
N VAL A 775 4.76 5.47 25.55
CA VAL A 775 5.49 6.23 24.51
C VAL A 775 4.90 7.62 24.40
N PHE A 776 5.73 8.66 24.38
CA PHE A 776 5.38 10.01 24.01
C PHE A 776 5.75 10.29 22.56
N ALA A 777 4.88 10.96 21.82
CA ALA A 777 5.12 11.33 20.43
C ALA A 777 4.57 12.73 20.11
N GLY A 778 5.08 13.31 19.03
CA GLY A 778 4.64 14.59 18.50
C GLY A 778 3.43 14.48 17.58
N ASN A 779 3.38 15.33 16.54
CA ASN A 779 2.31 15.34 15.55
C ASN A 779 2.46 14.20 14.53
N ASP A 780 1.33 13.76 13.96
CA ASP A 780 1.22 12.79 12.87
C ASP A 780 1.90 11.44 13.16
N TYR A 781 1.73 10.95 14.39
CA TYR A 781 2.32 9.68 14.82
C TYR A 781 1.74 8.49 14.03
N GLY A 782 2.62 7.70 13.43
CA GLY A 782 2.26 6.53 12.64
C GLY A 782 1.91 6.81 11.19
N MET A 783 2.35 7.93 10.64
CA MET A 783 2.12 8.29 9.24
C MET A 783 2.80 7.30 8.27
N SER A 784 2.46 7.40 6.96
CA SER A 784 2.96 6.59 5.85
C SER A 784 2.16 5.29 5.65
N SER A 785 2.79 4.18 5.25
CA SER A 785 2.08 2.94 4.92
C SER A 785 1.44 2.29 6.14
N SER A 786 0.27 1.67 5.94
CA SER A 786 -0.40 0.90 6.98
C SER A 786 0.43 -0.34 7.33
N ARG A 787 0.94 -0.40 8.56
CA ARG A 787 1.69 -1.55 9.08
C ARG A 787 1.14 -1.96 10.42
N ASP A 788 0.49 -3.09 10.44
CA ASP A 788 -0.02 -3.71 11.65
C ASP A 788 1.08 -4.00 12.68
N TRP A 789 2.27 -4.41 12.23
CA TRP A 789 3.40 -4.64 13.10
C TRP A 789 3.88 -3.40 13.87
N ALA A 790 3.57 -2.19 13.40
CA ALA A 790 3.80 -0.99 14.21
C ALA A 790 2.97 -0.99 15.50
N ALA A 791 1.76 -1.56 15.48
CA ALA A 791 0.92 -1.74 16.68
C ALA A 791 1.19 -3.08 17.39
N LYS A 792 1.32 -4.19 16.65
CA LYS A 792 1.63 -5.52 17.19
C LYS A 792 2.93 -5.51 17.97
N GLY A 793 4.00 -4.97 17.39
CA GLY A 793 5.30 -4.85 18.06
C GLY A 793 5.25 -3.94 19.28
N THR A 794 4.54 -2.83 19.20
CA THR A 794 4.32 -1.90 20.33
C THR A 794 3.65 -2.63 21.51
N ASN A 795 2.60 -3.41 21.24
CA ASN A 795 1.94 -4.23 22.26
C ASN A 795 2.91 -5.28 22.85
N LEU A 796 3.64 -6.01 22.01
CA LEU A 796 4.56 -7.08 22.43
C LEU A 796 5.73 -6.58 23.28
N LEU A 797 6.19 -5.34 23.07
CA LEU A 797 7.17 -4.69 23.95
C LEU A 797 6.61 -4.34 25.33
N GLY A 798 5.31 -4.44 25.54
CA GLY A 798 4.67 -4.11 26.82
C GLY A 798 4.18 -2.66 26.93
N VAL A 799 4.11 -1.93 25.83
CA VAL A 799 3.53 -0.58 25.78
C VAL A 799 2.02 -0.68 25.99
N LYS A 800 1.51 0.01 27.01
CA LYS A 800 0.09 0.04 27.37
C LYS A 800 -0.64 1.23 26.78
N THR A 801 0.07 2.33 26.61
CA THR A 801 -0.49 3.57 26.05
C THR A 801 0.55 4.33 25.27
N VAL A 802 0.08 5.02 24.25
CA VAL A 802 0.85 6.03 23.51
C VAL A 802 0.15 7.36 23.74
N ILE A 803 0.89 8.41 24.06
CA ILE A 803 0.37 9.78 24.21
C ILE A 803 1.04 10.65 23.16
N ALA A 804 0.29 11.08 22.16
CA ALA A 804 0.80 11.84 21.01
C ALA A 804 0.06 13.19 20.89
N GLN A 805 0.65 14.12 20.14
CA GLN A 805 -0.01 15.38 19.81
C GLN A 805 -1.09 15.19 18.74
N SER A 806 -0.88 14.29 17.81
CA SER A 806 -1.88 13.79 16.86
C SER A 806 -1.46 12.44 16.26
N TYR A 807 -2.42 11.75 15.67
CA TYR A 807 -2.21 10.42 15.06
C TYR A 807 -2.57 10.42 13.59
N GLU A 808 -1.87 9.58 12.83
CA GLU A 808 -2.41 9.08 11.58
C GLU A 808 -3.53 8.06 11.87
N ARG A 809 -4.63 8.15 11.10
CA ARG A 809 -5.88 7.42 11.36
C ARG A 809 -5.68 5.90 11.48
N ILE A 810 -5.00 5.29 10.50
CA ILE A 810 -4.86 3.83 10.43
C ILE A 810 -4.03 3.31 11.60
N HIS A 811 -2.94 3.99 11.94
CA HIS A 811 -2.08 3.56 13.05
C HIS A 811 -2.78 3.69 14.40
N ARG A 812 -3.54 4.78 14.61
CA ARG A 812 -4.36 4.95 15.81
C ARG A 812 -5.35 3.79 15.96
N SER A 813 -6.07 3.44 14.88
CA SER A 813 -7.01 2.32 14.88
C SER A 813 -6.31 0.99 15.17
N ASN A 814 -5.16 0.74 14.54
CA ASN A 814 -4.37 -0.47 14.78
C ASN A 814 -3.91 -0.60 16.26
N LEU A 815 -3.56 0.52 16.91
CA LEU A 815 -3.20 0.50 18.34
C LEU A 815 -4.37 -0.02 19.18
N VAL A 816 -5.59 0.51 18.96
CA VAL A 816 -6.78 0.07 19.67
C VAL A 816 -7.09 -1.40 19.40
N MET A 817 -7.03 -1.80 18.13
CA MET A 817 -7.27 -3.18 17.69
C MET A 817 -6.28 -4.18 18.30
N MET A 818 -5.11 -3.70 18.75
CA MET A 818 -4.12 -4.49 19.46
C MET A 818 -4.13 -4.29 20.99
N GLY A 819 -5.15 -3.61 21.54
CA GLY A 819 -5.26 -3.40 22.98
C GLY A 819 -4.27 -2.39 23.56
N VAL A 820 -3.74 -1.47 22.74
CA VAL A 820 -2.92 -0.34 23.19
C VAL A 820 -3.78 0.92 23.20
N LEU A 821 -3.82 1.63 24.35
CA LEU A 821 -4.63 2.83 24.53
C LEU A 821 -3.99 4.04 23.82
N PRO A 822 -4.62 4.63 22.80
CA PRO A 822 -4.14 5.88 22.23
C PRO A 822 -4.72 7.07 22.99
N LEU A 823 -3.85 7.96 23.45
CA LEU A 823 -4.20 9.22 24.11
C LEU A 823 -3.64 10.42 23.32
N GLU A 824 -4.36 11.52 23.31
CA GLU A 824 -3.94 12.72 22.62
C GLU A 824 -3.82 13.90 23.61
N PHE A 825 -2.67 14.62 23.53
CA PHE A 825 -2.50 15.85 24.31
C PHE A 825 -3.55 16.89 23.91
N LYS A 826 -3.93 17.76 24.84
CA LYS A 826 -4.75 18.93 24.50
C LYS A 826 -4.04 19.78 23.46
N LYS A 827 -4.82 20.47 22.63
CA LYS A 827 -4.29 21.33 21.58
C LYS A 827 -3.32 22.35 22.17
N GLY A 828 -2.09 22.35 21.65
CA GLY A 828 -0.99 23.20 22.10
C GLY A 828 -0.17 22.64 23.26
N GLU A 829 -0.52 21.48 23.79
CA GLU A 829 0.28 20.74 24.77
C GLU A 829 1.13 19.67 24.09
N SER A 830 2.26 19.37 24.70
CA SER A 830 3.19 18.29 24.33
C SER A 830 3.95 17.81 25.58
N ALA A 831 4.65 16.71 25.49
CA ALA A 831 5.54 16.30 26.56
C ALA A 831 6.54 17.41 26.94
N ASP A 832 7.08 18.13 25.96
CA ASP A 832 8.00 19.24 26.19
C ASP A 832 7.34 20.43 26.88
N SER A 833 6.15 20.87 26.42
CA SER A 833 5.45 22.00 27.02
C SER A 833 5.00 21.73 28.45
N LEU A 834 4.77 20.47 28.80
CA LEU A 834 4.43 20.03 30.17
C LEU A 834 5.66 19.75 31.03
N GLY A 835 6.87 19.92 30.49
CA GLY A 835 8.13 19.70 31.21
C GLY A 835 8.39 18.24 31.57
N LEU A 836 7.92 17.31 30.71
CA LEU A 836 8.17 15.87 30.85
C LEU A 836 9.44 15.49 30.09
N ASP A 837 10.41 14.99 30.80
CA ASP A 837 11.72 14.59 30.21
C ASP A 837 11.82 13.08 29.92
N GLY A 838 10.83 12.30 30.37
CA GLY A 838 10.74 10.85 30.15
C GLY A 838 11.28 10.03 31.32
N THR A 839 11.69 10.63 32.41
CA THR A 839 12.14 9.94 33.64
C THR A 839 10.99 9.61 34.58
N GLU A 840 9.80 10.13 34.29
CA GLU A 840 8.61 10.04 35.14
C GLU A 840 8.02 8.64 35.16
N GLU A 841 7.29 8.35 36.26
CA GLU A 841 6.29 7.28 36.32
C GLU A 841 4.93 7.83 35.91
N ILE A 842 4.29 7.20 34.94
CA ILE A 842 3.04 7.66 34.35
C ILE A 842 1.88 6.80 34.85
N SER A 843 0.81 7.45 35.26
CA SER A 843 -0.46 6.78 35.58
C SER A 843 -1.60 7.43 34.81
N VAL A 844 -2.53 6.61 34.31
CA VAL A 844 -3.70 7.06 33.55
C VAL A 844 -4.97 6.62 34.28
N ASN A 845 -5.80 7.57 34.66
CA ASN A 845 -7.06 7.31 35.36
C ASN A 845 -8.18 7.07 34.37
N ILE A 846 -8.30 5.82 33.90
CA ILE A 846 -9.35 5.35 32.97
C ILE A 846 -10.12 4.22 33.63
N ASP A 847 -11.41 4.11 33.35
CA ASP A 847 -12.29 3.04 33.85
C ASP A 847 -13.39 2.68 32.81
N GLU A 848 -14.28 1.75 33.20
CA GLU A 848 -15.37 1.25 32.33
C GLU A 848 -16.40 2.32 31.91
N ASN A 849 -16.41 3.49 32.55
CA ASN A 849 -17.38 4.55 32.24
C ASN A 849 -16.86 5.49 31.12
N VAL A 850 -15.62 5.32 30.69
CA VAL A 850 -15.02 6.15 29.64
C VAL A 850 -15.85 6.08 28.36
N GLN A 851 -16.01 7.21 27.69
CA GLN A 851 -16.64 7.32 26.37
C GLN A 851 -15.62 7.74 25.32
N PRO A 852 -15.89 7.49 24.02
CA PRO A 852 -15.07 8.01 22.94
C PRO A 852 -14.85 9.52 23.07
N HIS A 853 -13.60 9.95 22.91
CA HIS A 853 -13.14 11.34 23.01
C HIS A 853 -13.26 11.98 24.41
N ASP A 854 -13.50 11.19 25.45
CA ASP A 854 -13.43 11.70 26.83
C ASP A 854 -11.99 12.12 27.18
N TYR A 855 -11.90 13.10 28.08
CA TYR A 855 -10.63 13.46 28.69
C TYR A 855 -10.40 12.65 29.96
N VAL A 856 -9.25 12.02 30.05
CA VAL A 856 -8.80 11.29 31.25
C VAL A 856 -7.60 11.99 31.87
N LYS A 857 -7.51 11.91 33.19
CA LYS A 857 -6.40 12.49 33.94
C LYS A 857 -5.17 11.60 33.81
N VAL A 858 -4.05 12.19 33.43
CA VAL A 858 -2.73 11.57 33.44
C VAL A 858 -1.89 12.24 34.54
N THR A 859 -1.25 11.42 35.36
CA THR A 859 -0.35 11.87 36.41
C THR A 859 1.06 11.38 36.10
N ALA A 860 1.99 12.31 35.98
CA ALA A 860 3.39 12.05 35.80
C ALA A 860 4.15 12.37 37.09
N LYS A 861 4.71 11.37 37.74
CA LYS A 861 5.48 11.47 38.97
C LYS A 861 6.96 11.57 38.64
N LYS A 862 7.57 12.70 38.92
CA LYS A 862 9.00 12.96 38.73
C LYS A 862 9.85 12.21 39.76
N GLN A 863 11.15 12.12 39.49
CA GLN A 863 12.11 11.44 40.38
C GLN A 863 12.25 12.14 41.74
N ASP A 864 12.05 13.47 41.81
CA ASP A 864 12.06 14.25 43.07
C ASP A 864 10.74 14.14 43.85
N GLY A 865 9.74 13.46 43.30
CA GLY A 865 8.41 13.25 43.89
C GLY A 865 7.38 14.28 43.45
N ASP A 866 7.73 15.31 42.69
CA ASP A 866 6.78 16.27 42.14
C ASP A 866 5.83 15.60 41.14
N LEU A 867 4.58 16.08 41.15
CA LEU A 867 3.53 15.57 40.26
C LEU A 867 3.19 16.62 39.19
N VAL A 868 3.18 16.15 37.95
CA VAL A 868 2.60 16.91 36.82
C VAL A 868 1.32 16.22 36.42
N GLU A 869 0.20 16.91 36.54
CA GLU A 869 -1.13 16.43 36.13
C GLU A 869 -1.58 17.15 34.87
N PHE A 870 -2.09 16.39 33.91
CA PHE A 870 -2.69 16.93 32.68
C PHE A 870 -3.83 16.03 32.21
N ASP A 871 -4.69 16.55 31.37
CA ASP A 871 -5.75 15.77 30.76
C ASP A 871 -5.37 15.40 29.35
N ALA A 872 -5.58 14.14 28.98
CA ALA A 872 -5.40 13.63 27.64
C ALA A 872 -6.72 13.05 27.09
N MET A 873 -6.98 13.29 25.81
CA MET A 873 -8.18 12.80 25.16
C MET A 873 -8.00 11.33 24.79
N VAL A 874 -8.97 10.49 25.16
CA VAL A 874 -9.03 9.08 24.74
C VAL A 874 -9.41 9.04 23.26
N ARG A 875 -8.58 8.42 22.46
CA ARG A 875 -8.79 8.29 21.03
C ARG A 875 -9.42 6.94 20.67
N PHE A 876 -10.47 6.57 21.38
CA PHE A 876 -11.49 5.68 20.84
C PHE A 876 -12.42 6.54 19.98
N ASP A 877 -12.56 6.19 18.72
CA ASP A 877 -13.37 6.94 17.78
C ASP A 877 -14.79 6.34 17.64
N SER A 878 -15.04 5.19 18.26
CA SER A 878 -16.36 4.54 18.34
C SER A 878 -16.52 3.69 19.62
N LEU A 879 -17.77 3.35 19.96
CA LEU A 879 -18.07 2.43 21.07
C LEU A 879 -17.53 1.01 20.83
N VAL A 880 -17.47 0.57 19.60
CA VAL A 880 -16.95 -0.75 19.23
C VAL A 880 -15.45 -0.85 19.50
N GLU A 881 -14.71 0.24 19.35
CA GLU A 881 -13.29 0.27 19.70
C GLU A 881 -13.03 0.11 21.19
N MET A 882 -13.95 0.55 22.03
CA MET A 882 -13.88 0.27 23.47
C MET A 882 -14.01 -1.23 23.76
N ASP A 883 -14.86 -1.92 23.01
CA ASP A 883 -14.98 -3.38 23.13
C ASP A 883 -13.72 -4.09 22.65
N TYR A 884 -13.09 -3.64 21.58
CA TYR A 884 -11.79 -4.17 21.16
C TYR A 884 -10.75 -4.02 22.28
N TYR A 885 -10.66 -2.85 22.87
CA TYR A 885 -9.73 -2.59 23.96
C TYR A 885 -10.02 -3.44 25.20
N ARG A 886 -11.30 -3.56 25.60
CA ARG A 886 -11.76 -4.41 26.70
C ARG A 886 -11.41 -5.88 26.51
N HIS A 887 -11.50 -6.38 25.30
CA HIS A 887 -11.13 -7.74 24.94
C HIS A 887 -9.59 -7.97 24.84
N GLY A 888 -8.78 -6.90 24.89
CA GLY A 888 -7.34 -6.96 24.66
C GLY A 888 -6.94 -6.99 23.20
N GLY A 889 -7.90 -6.76 22.31
CA GLY A 889 -7.73 -6.68 20.85
C GLY A 889 -8.93 -7.26 20.09
N ILE A 890 -9.02 -6.90 18.81
CA ILE A 890 -10.14 -7.32 17.96
C ILE A 890 -10.15 -8.84 17.72
N LEU A 891 -9.00 -9.46 17.53
CA LEU A 891 -8.92 -10.91 17.28
C LEU A 891 -9.33 -11.72 18.50
N GLN A 892 -8.97 -11.25 19.69
CA GLN A 892 -9.41 -11.85 20.95
C GLN A 892 -10.93 -11.73 21.13
N MET A 893 -11.50 -10.60 20.72
CA MET A 893 -12.96 -10.43 20.71
C MET A 893 -13.62 -11.41 19.73
N VAL A 894 -13.11 -11.51 18.50
CA VAL A 894 -13.66 -12.43 17.50
C VAL A 894 -13.60 -13.88 18.00
N LEU A 895 -12.47 -14.30 18.58
CA LEU A 895 -12.34 -15.66 19.14
C LEU A 895 -13.43 -15.94 20.19
N ARG A 896 -13.65 -15.02 21.14
CA ARG A 896 -14.69 -15.18 22.16
C ARG A 896 -16.09 -15.23 21.58
N ASN A 897 -16.36 -14.38 20.59
CA ASN A 897 -17.66 -14.38 19.90
C ASN A 897 -17.92 -15.70 19.16
N LYS A 898 -16.89 -16.25 18.49
CA LYS A 898 -16.98 -17.55 17.79
C LYS A 898 -17.10 -18.73 18.78
N LEU A 899 -16.52 -18.63 19.95
CA LEU A 899 -16.69 -19.62 21.03
C LEU A 899 -18.13 -19.61 21.60
N ALA A 900 -18.75 -18.44 21.70
CA ALA A 900 -20.11 -18.28 22.25
C ALA A 900 -21.21 -18.76 21.30
N GLN A 901 -20.96 -18.77 20.01
CA GLN A 901 -21.85 -19.30 18.96
C GLN A 901 -21.86 -20.83 18.95
#